data_70d05b5c421d1ec54c96491d886c916c
#
_entry.id   70d05b5c421d1ec54c96491d886c916c
#
_cell.length_a   1.000
_cell.length_b   1.000
_cell.length_c   1.000
_cell.angle_alpha   90.00
_cell.angle_beta   90.00
_cell.angle_gamma   90.00
#
_symmetry.space_group_name_H-M   'P 1'
#
loop_
_entity.id
_entity.type
_entity.pdbx_description
1 polymer ?
#
loop_
_entity_poly.entity_id
_entity_poly.type
_entity_poly.pdbx_seq_one_letter_code
_entity_poly.pdbx_strand_id
1 'polypeptide(L)'
;MKENPILWQPDEDRRTATAMHRFMQAQSCDSYDALHRWSIDRLEDFWQAHCDFCAVKFNRPATEVLRQAGDMTTARWFDDAELNFAEHLMRHAGNRAAIIYRGENGVRREISRDDLRREAAAVAAALRAAGVAKGDRVAGFLPNCPEAIIAMLASASIGAVWSSCSPDFGINGVVDRFGQIEPKVLFCADGYFYNGKRCDSLTAVRGVIDVIPSIEHVVVVPFTGNRLGLEGVPNARPWYEFGVADAEPVYESLAFNHPLYIMYSSGTTGVPKCIVHGAGGTLLQHLKEQVLHCDVVDGDRLFYFTTCGWMMWNWLASGLAAGATLILYDGSPFYEDGRILWRIAQEERINIFGTSAKFIAAQEKAGIRPREEFELASLKSVLSTGSPLAPASFDYVYDAIARDLQLSSIAGGTDIISCFAAGNPLLPVRRGELQCLSLGMAVEIFDEHGKPVIETNGELVCTRPFPSMPVGFWNDPENRKYHAAYFERFPGVWAHGDFAEITRHGGMIIHGRSDAVLNPGGVRIGTAEIYRQVEKLDEVVESIAIGQNWDDDVRVVLFVVLRPGVALDDALQAKIRKVIRANATPRHVPAKIIAVPEIPRTISGKIVELAVRSVVHGEPVKNTDALANPDALRHFADIAELKEA
;
A
#
# COMPACT_ATOMS: atom_id res chain seq x y z
N MET A 1 9.64 -31.22 -0.16
CA MET A 1 9.56 -29.94 -0.92
C MET A 1 10.99 -29.44 -1.14
N LYS A 2 11.31 -28.80 -2.28
CA LYS A 2 12.64 -28.18 -2.47
C LYS A 2 12.72 -26.98 -1.53
N GLU A 3 13.78 -26.91 -0.73
CA GLU A 3 14.08 -25.79 0.13
C GLU A 3 14.28 -24.52 -0.70
N ASN A 4 13.64 -23.40 -0.31
CA ASN A 4 13.83 -22.13 -0.99
C ASN A 4 15.24 -21.60 -0.68
N PRO A 5 16.09 -21.38 -1.70
CA PRO A 5 17.48 -20.99 -1.46
C PRO A 5 17.56 -19.61 -0.81
N ILE A 6 18.58 -19.44 0.03
CA ILE A 6 18.97 -18.12 0.55
C ILE A 6 19.65 -17.35 -0.58
N LEU A 7 19.14 -16.16 -0.89
CA LEU A 7 19.68 -15.25 -1.90
C LEU A 7 20.58 -14.16 -1.29
N TRP A 8 20.30 -13.78 -0.04
CA TRP A 8 21.06 -12.80 0.71
C TRP A 8 20.91 -13.04 2.20
N GLN A 9 21.94 -12.68 2.96
CA GLN A 9 21.89 -12.57 4.41
C GLN A 9 22.81 -11.46 4.88
N PRO A 10 22.45 -10.73 5.96
CA PRO A 10 23.31 -9.70 6.52
C PRO A 10 24.57 -10.35 7.12
N ASP A 11 25.70 -9.67 7.01
CA ASP A 11 26.88 -9.97 7.82
C ASP A 11 26.66 -9.54 9.28
N GLU A 12 27.59 -9.89 10.15
CA GLU A 12 27.47 -9.64 11.59
C GLU A 12 27.53 -8.14 11.91
N ASP A 13 28.37 -7.37 11.21
CA ASP A 13 28.50 -5.93 11.41
C ASP A 13 27.19 -5.22 11.05
N ARG A 14 26.59 -5.59 9.93
CA ARG A 14 25.30 -5.06 9.51
C ARG A 14 24.19 -5.44 10.49
N ARG A 15 24.14 -6.72 10.93
CA ARG A 15 23.14 -7.20 11.89
C ARG A 15 23.17 -6.41 13.20
N THR A 16 24.35 -6.27 13.79
CA THR A 16 24.54 -5.63 15.10
C THR A 16 24.32 -4.13 15.08
N ALA A 17 24.48 -3.48 13.92
CA ALA A 17 24.23 -2.05 13.74
C ALA A 17 22.75 -1.65 13.68
N THR A 18 21.84 -2.61 13.42
CA THR A 18 20.43 -2.32 13.18
C THR A 18 19.65 -1.91 14.44
N ALA A 19 18.58 -1.14 14.24
CA ALA A 19 17.63 -0.81 15.29
C ALA A 19 16.92 -2.06 15.83
N MET A 20 16.60 -3.03 14.97
CA MET A 20 15.99 -4.30 15.35
C MET A 20 16.89 -5.06 16.32
N HIS A 21 18.21 -5.14 16.06
CA HIS A 21 19.14 -5.81 16.97
C HIS A 21 19.21 -5.11 18.34
N ARG A 22 19.31 -3.77 18.34
CA ARG A 22 19.32 -2.99 19.60
C ARG A 22 18.04 -3.19 20.40
N PHE A 23 16.88 -3.20 19.72
CA PHE A 23 15.60 -3.46 20.37
C PHE A 23 15.53 -4.88 20.94
N MET A 24 15.95 -5.88 20.17
CA MET A 24 16.01 -7.28 20.60
C MET A 24 16.89 -7.46 21.84
N GLN A 25 18.06 -6.84 21.87
CA GLN A 25 18.97 -6.87 23.04
C GLN A 25 18.34 -6.19 24.27
N ALA A 26 17.70 -5.04 24.07
CA ALA A 26 17.02 -4.31 25.16
C ALA A 26 15.89 -5.14 25.80
N GLN A 27 15.27 -6.05 25.04
CA GLN A 27 14.23 -6.96 25.54
C GLN A 27 14.79 -8.33 25.97
N SER A 28 16.12 -8.51 26.01
CA SER A 28 16.79 -9.77 26.39
C SER A 28 16.32 -10.97 25.55
N CYS A 29 16.05 -10.74 24.27
CA CYS A 29 15.71 -11.81 23.33
C CYS A 29 16.93 -12.23 22.50
N ASP A 30 17.18 -13.54 22.39
CA ASP A 30 18.36 -14.10 21.72
C ASP A 30 18.15 -14.29 20.20
N SER A 31 16.91 -14.23 19.72
CA SER A 31 16.56 -14.43 18.32
C SER A 31 15.33 -13.62 17.94
N TYR A 32 15.13 -13.43 16.63
CA TYR A 32 13.89 -12.81 16.12
C TYR A 32 12.64 -13.61 16.50
N ASP A 33 12.70 -14.93 16.46
CA ASP A 33 11.58 -15.79 16.84
C ASP A 33 11.18 -15.61 18.30
N ALA A 34 12.17 -15.47 19.19
CA ALA A 34 11.92 -15.15 20.60
C ALA A 34 11.31 -13.76 20.77
N LEU A 35 11.84 -12.75 20.05
CA LEU A 35 11.30 -11.39 20.03
C LEU A 35 9.87 -11.34 19.48
N HIS A 36 9.61 -12.02 18.36
CA HIS A 36 8.28 -12.08 17.76
C HIS A 36 7.28 -12.73 18.72
N ARG A 37 7.63 -13.88 19.29
CA ARG A 37 6.79 -14.57 20.28
C ARG A 37 6.49 -13.67 21.47
N TRP A 38 7.50 -13.04 22.04
CA TRP A 38 7.32 -12.08 23.13
C TRP A 38 6.40 -10.93 22.73
N SER A 39 6.55 -10.40 21.52
CA SER A 39 5.77 -9.28 21.01
C SER A 39 4.28 -9.57 20.84
N ILE A 40 3.90 -10.85 20.68
CA ILE A 40 2.51 -11.27 20.55
C ILE A 40 1.94 -11.87 21.84
N ASP A 41 2.78 -12.46 22.70
CA ASP A 41 2.34 -13.00 23.99
C ASP A 41 2.21 -11.91 25.06
N ARG A 42 3.05 -10.87 24.98
CA ARG A 42 3.12 -9.74 25.92
C ARG A 42 2.86 -8.42 25.17
N LEU A 43 1.69 -8.33 24.54
CA LEU A 43 1.30 -7.18 23.67
C LEU A 43 1.50 -5.83 24.35
N GLU A 44 1.06 -5.68 25.61
CA GLU A 44 1.16 -4.42 26.34
C GLU A 44 2.63 -4.02 26.57
N ASP A 45 3.46 -4.99 27.00
CA ASP A 45 4.87 -4.75 27.24
C ASP A 45 5.60 -4.41 25.94
N PHE A 46 5.27 -5.11 24.85
CA PHE A 46 5.85 -4.84 23.53
C PHE A 46 5.53 -3.43 23.03
N TRP A 47 4.26 -3.04 23.05
CA TRP A 47 3.86 -1.74 22.51
C TRP A 47 4.35 -0.59 23.39
N GLN A 48 4.43 -0.79 24.74
CA GLN A 48 5.05 0.19 25.62
C GLN A 48 6.57 0.31 25.34
N ALA A 49 7.29 -0.82 25.26
CA ALA A 49 8.71 -0.82 24.96
C ALA A 49 9.02 -0.21 23.58
N HIS A 50 8.14 -0.43 22.61
CA HIS A 50 8.25 0.16 21.29
C HIS A 50 8.04 1.69 21.33
N CYS A 51 7.04 2.18 22.09
CA CYS A 51 6.85 3.61 22.32
C CYS A 51 8.09 4.26 22.92
N ASP A 52 8.68 3.62 23.94
CA ASP A 52 9.87 4.13 24.61
C ASP A 52 11.08 4.13 23.66
N PHE A 53 11.28 3.06 22.92
CA PHE A 53 12.38 2.92 21.95
C PHE A 53 12.33 3.95 20.84
N CYS A 54 11.13 4.23 20.32
CA CYS A 54 10.89 5.23 19.27
C CYS A 54 10.69 6.65 19.81
N ALA A 55 10.83 6.84 21.15
CA ALA A 55 10.59 8.13 21.83
C ALA A 55 9.26 8.76 21.42
N VAL A 56 8.18 7.97 21.47
CA VAL A 56 6.83 8.46 21.19
C VAL A 56 6.41 9.44 22.29
N LYS A 57 6.08 10.68 21.88
CA LYS A 57 5.66 11.72 22.80
C LYS A 57 4.15 11.67 22.97
N PHE A 58 3.70 11.48 24.18
CA PHE A 58 2.31 11.65 24.59
C PHE A 58 2.14 13.01 25.29
N ASN A 59 1.12 13.78 24.91
CA ASN A 59 0.72 14.99 25.63
C ASN A 59 0.07 14.61 26.98
N ARG A 60 -0.65 13.49 26.98
CA ARG A 60 -1.09 12.76 28.16
C ARG A 60 -0.79 11.28 27.97
N PRO A 61 0.05 10.66 28.83
CA PRO A 61 0.33 9.23 28.74
C PRO A 61 -0.91 8.40 29.09
N ALA A 62 -0.96 7.17 28.59
CA ALA A 62 -2.00 6.21 28.95
C ALA A 62 -1.82 5.71 30.39
N THR A 63 -2.92 5.39 31.05
CA THR A 63 -2.91 4.64 32.33
C THR A 63 -2.84 3.14 32.10
N GLU A 64 -3.31 2.68 30.94
CA GLU A 64 -3.31 1.27 30.54
C GLU A 64 -3.04 1.18 29.03
N VAL A 65 -2.16 0.29 28.61
CA VAL A 65 -1.77 0.15 27.21
C VAL A 65 -2.85 -0.53 26.36
N LEU A 66 -3.49 -1.56 26.93
CA LEU A 66 -4.51 -2.34 26.23
C LEU A 66 -5.64 -2.73 27.18
N ARG A 67 -6.86 -2.26 26.91
CA ARG A 67 -8.09 -2.68 27.59
C ARG A 67 -8.83 -3.74 26.78
N GLN A 68 -9.48 -4.67 27.48
CA GLN A 68 -10.30 -5.73 26.87
C GLN A 68 -9.52 -6.58 25.85
N ALA A 69 -8.29 -6.94 26.18
CA ALA A 69 -7.39 -7.73 25.32
C ALA A 69 -7.95 -9.08 24.82
N GLY A 70 -8.95 -9.63 25.52
CA GLY A 70 -9.58 -10.92 25.20
C GLY A 70 -10.61 -10.88 24.05
N ASP A 71 -10.99 -9.70 23.58
CA ASP A 71 -11.95 -9.53 22.49
C ASP A 71 -11.46 -8.46 21.50
N MET A 72 -11.08 -8.89 20.31
CA MET A 72 -10.55 -7.99 19.28
C MET A 72 -11.54 -6.88 18.89
N THR A 73 -12.85 -7.16 18.94
CA THR A 73 -13.87 -6.19 18.51
C THR A 73 -14.07 -5.04 19.49
N THR A 74 -13.70 -5.25 20.75
CA THR A 74 -13.85 -4.29 21.85
C THR A 74 -12.53 -3.78 22.42
N ALA A 75 -11.40 -4.36 22.01
CA ALA A 75 -10.07 -3.97 22.43
C ALA A 75 -9.82 -2.46 22.20
N ARG A 76 -9.17 -1.81 23.17
CA ARG A 76 -8.81 -0.38 23.11
C ARG A 76 -7.37 -0.18 23.49
N TRP A 77 -6.62 0.41 22.56
CA TRP A 77 -5.21 0.73 22.73
C TRP A 77 -5.06 2.15 23.25
N PHE A 78 -4.25 2.32 24.31
CA PHE A 78 -3.89 3.63 24.88
C PHE A 78 -5.11 4.58 25.01
N ASP A 79 -6.24 4.06 25.47
CA ASP A 79 -7.57 4.66 25.31
C ASP A 79 -7.69 6.08 25.92
N ASP A 80 -6.97 6.35 27.03
CA ASP A 80 -6.92 7.63 27.71
C ASP A 80 -5.68 8.49 27.36
N ALA A 81 -4.82 8.03 26.46
CA ALA A 81 -3.68 8.79 25.99
C ALA A 81 -4.07 9.90 25.01
N GLU A 82 -3.26 10.95 24.98
CA GLU A 82 -3.37 12.01 23.99
C GLU A 82 -2.02 12.28 23.32
N LEU A 83 -2.06 12.50 22.01
CA LEU A 83 -0.90 12.86 21.18
C LEU A 83 -1.35 13.67 19.95
N ASN A 84 -0.39 14.20 19.20
CA ASN A 84 -0.64 14.72 17.85
C ASN A 84 0.27 14.05 16.83
N PHE A 85 -0.32 13.44 15.81
CA PHE A 85 0.40 12.74 14.76
C PHE A 85 1.37 13.66 13.98
N ALA A 86 0.91 14.85 13.57
CA ALA A 86 1.73 15.79 12.83
C ALA A 86 2.91 16.33 13.65
N GLU A 87 2.74 16.52 14.97
CA GLU A 87 3.84 16.90 15.87
C GLU A 87 4.98 15.86 15.83
N HIS A 88 4.62 14.57 15.79
CA HIS A 88 5.61 13.49 15.66
C HIS A 88 6.34 13.51 14.32
N LEU A 89 5.63 13.71 13.22
CA LEU A 89 6.25 13.74 11.89
C LEU A 89 7.16 14.96 11.73
N MET A 90 6.87 16.05 12.41
CA MET A 90 7.63 17.31 12.36
C MET A 90 8.55 17.54 13.57
N ARG A 91 8.85 16.49 14.37
CA ARG A 91 9.68 16.61 15.58
C ARG A 91 11.15 16.91 15.31
N HIS A 92 11.63 16.54 14.14
CA HIS A 92 13.01 16.81 13.72
C HIS A 92 13.09 18.20 13.12
N ALA A 93 14.01 19.04 13.64
CA ALA A 93 14.22 20.43 13.22
C ALA A 93 15.48 20.60 12.40
N GLY A 94 15.68 21.79 11.85
CA GLY A 94 16.89 22.23 11.17
C GLY A 94 16.78 22.28 9.66
N ASN A 95 17.90 22.62 9.02
CA ASN A 95 17.98 22.89 7.58
C ASN A 95 18.15 21.63 6.71
N ARG A 96 18.22 20.41 7.33
CA ARG A 96 18.27 19.19 6.54
C ARG A 96 16.94 19.03 5.77
N ALA A 97 17.04 18.51 4.54
CA ALA A 97 15.85 18.24 3.74
C ALA A 97 14.88 17.29 4.47
N ALA A 98 13.63 17.69 4.58
CA ALA A 98 12.52 16.83 4.94
C ALA A 98 11.92 16.15 3.70
N ILE A 99 11.82 16.91 2.59
CA ILE A 99 11.24 16.44 1.33
C ILE A 99 12.14 16.88 0.18
N ILE A 100 12.40 15.95 -0.72
CA ILE A 100 12.95 16.22 -2.06
C ILE A 100 11.92 15.72 -3.05
N TYR A 101 11.39 16.62 -3.86
CA TYR A 101 10.44 16.33 -4.91
C TYR A 101 11.11 16.26 -6.28
N ARG A 102 10.74 15.27 -7.07
CA ARG A 102 11.14 15.10 -8.46
C ARG A 102 9.88 14.94 -9.32
N GLY A 103 9.73 15.77 -10.33
CA GLY A 103 8.66 15.66 -11.31
C GLY A 103 9.13 15.00 -12.60
N GLU A 104 8.25 14.31 -13.30
CA GLU A 104 8.51 13.77 -14.65
C GLU A 104 8.97 14.87 -15.63
N ASN A 105 8.51 16.10 -15.42
CA ASN A 105 8.90 17.29 -16.20
C ASN A 105 10.31 17.83 -15.86
N GLY A 106 11.11 17.11 -15.08
CA GLY A 106 12.45 17.50 -14.69
C GLY A 106 12.54 18.50 -13.52
N VAL A 107 11.41 18.91 -12.94
CA VAL A 107 11.41 19.79 -11.76
C VAL A 107 11.99 19.06 -10.56
N ARG A 108 12.91 19.74 -9.84
CA ARG A 108 13.42 19.34 -8.53
C ARG A 108 13.13 20.44 -7.52
N ARG A 109 12.55 20.08 -6.40
CA ARG A 109 12.33 20.99 -5.26
C ARG A 109 12.82 20.32 -3.99
N GLU A 110 13.34 21.14 -3.07
CA GLU A 110 13.79 20.69 -1.76
C GLU A 110 13.12 21.55 -0.69
N ILE A 111 12.61 20.91 0.35
CA ILE A 111 11.97 21.58 1.50
C ILE A 111 12.70 21.11 2.74
N SER A 112 13.25 22.04 3.51
CA SER A 112 13.91 21.74 4.77
C SER A 112 12.90 21.35 5.85
N ARG A 113 13.38 20.76 6.95
CA ARG A 113 12.55 20.43 8.10
C ARG A 113 11.88 21.66 8.72
N ASP A 114 12.61 22.77 8.80
CA ASP A 114 12.07 24.02 9.33
C ASP A 114 11.07 24.67 8.37
N ASP A 115 11.34 24.61 7.04
CA ASP A 115 10.40 25.08 6.02
C ASP A 115 9.09 24.26 6.06
N LEU A 116 9.19 22.93 6.15
CA LEU A 116 8.01 22.07 6.25
C LEU A 116 7.14 22.43 7.45
N ARG A 117 7.76 22.66 8.61
CA ARG A 117 7.03 23.08 9.83
C ARG A 117 6.35 24.43 9.65
N ARG A 118 7.05 25.40 9.06
CA ARG A 118 6.52 26.74 8.80
C ARG A 118 5.35 26.69 7.81
N GLU A 119 5.51 25.98 6.70
CA GLU A 119 4.45 25.87 5.71
C GLU A 119 3.22 25.11 6.23
N ALA A 120 3.43 24.00 6.95
CA ALA A 120 2.32 23.29 7.61
C ALA A 120 1.59 24.17 8.64
N ALA A 121 2.31 24.97 9.42
CA ALA A 121 1.71 25.91 10.36
C ALA A 121 0.87 26.98 9.65
N ALA A 122 1.38 27.54 8.56
CA ALA A 122 0.68 28.53 7.74
C ALA A 122 -0.64 27.99 7.19
N VAL A 123 -0.61 26.77 6.64
CA VAL A 123 -1.81 26.09 6.10
C VAL A 123 -2.77 25.69 7.24
N ALA A 124 -2.28 25.22 8.39
CA ALA A 124 -3.10 24.88 9.55
C ALA A 124 -3.86 26.11 10.09
N ALA A 125 -3.21 27.27 10.18
CA ALA A 125 -3.84 28.52 10.56
C ALA A 125 -4.93 28.94 9.54
N ALA A 126 -4.66 28.77 8.24
CA ALA A 126 -5.62 29.07 7.19
C ALA A 126 -6.85 28.13 7.24
N LEU A 127 -6.64 26.83 7.53
CA LEU A 127 -7.74 25.89 7.73
C LEU A 127 -8.63 26.28 8.90
N ARG A 128 -8.04 26.71 10.05
CA ARG A 128 -8.81 27.27 11.18
C ARG A 128 -9.58 28.50 10.79
N ALA A 129 -8.96 29.43 10.05
CA ALA A 129 -9.62 30.65 9.56
C ALA A 129 -10.76 30.34 8.56
N ALA A 130 -10.65 29.24 7.81
CA ALA A 130 -11.70 28.73 6.93
C ALA A 130 -12.81 27.94 7.69
N GLY A 131 -12.79 27.92 9.03
CA GLY A 131 -13.80 27.25 9.84
C GLY A 131 -13.64 25.73 9.96
N VAL A 132 -12.49 25.18 9.58
CA VAL A 132 -12.20 23.75 9.79
C VAL A 132 -11.91 23.49 11.26
N ALA A 133 -12.66 22.59 11.85
CA ALA A 133 -12.55 22.18 13.25
C ALA A 133 -12.10 20.71 13.38
N LYS A 134 -11.80 20.31 14.61
CA LYS A 134 -11.51 18.91 14.96
C LYS A 134 -12.63 17.98 14.46
N GLY A 135 -12.25 16.93 13.73
CA GLY A 135 -13.17 15.95 13.15
C GLY A 135 -13.77 16.32 11.79
N ASP A 136 -13.60 17.56 11.34
CA ASP A 136 -13.96 17.92 9.95
C ASP A 136 -13.06 17.20 8.95
N ARG A 137 -13.57 16.92 7.75
CA ARG A 137 -12.83 16.26 6.69
C ARG A 137 -12.21 17.28 5.75
N VAL A 138 -10.95 17.02 5.43
CA VAL A 138 -10.16 17.76 4.45
C VAL A 138 -9.72 16.77 3.38
N ALA A 139 -9.97 17.07 2.12
CA ALA A 139 -9.68 16.19 1.01
C ALA A 139 -8.54 16.71 0.12
N GLY A 140 -7.72 15.80 -0.39
CA GLY A 140 -6.69 16.06 -1.38
C GLY A 140 -6.93 15.29 -2.68
N PHE A 141 -7.09 16.02 -3.79
CA PHE A 141 -7.10 15.49 -5.14
C PHE A 141 -5.85 15.99 -5.86
N LEU A 142 -4.71 15.37 -5.51
CA LEU A 142 -3.37 15.91 -5.72
C LEU A 142 -2.41 14.86 -6.31
N PRO A 143 -1.45 15.29 -7.15
CA PRO A 143 -0.27 14.50 -7.46
C PRO A 143 0.57 14.27 -6.18
N ASN A 144 1.54 13.35 -6.24
CA ASN A 144 2.45 13.08 -5.14
C ASN A 144 3.50 14.21 -5.01
N CYS A 145 3.07 15.34 -4.48
CA CYS A 145 3.85 16.58 -4.36
C CYS A 145 3.99 17.04 -2.90
N PRO A 146 4.91 17.97 -2.61
CA PRO A 146 5.11 18.50 -1.26
C PRO A 146 3.86 19.10 -0.65
N GLU A 147 3.04 19.80 -1.44
CA GLU A 147 1.80 20.43 -1.00
C GLU A 147 0.79 19.40 -0.44
N ALA A 148 0.79 18.16 -0.96
CA ALA A 148 -0.05 17.09 -0.43
C ALA A 148 0.39 16.68 0.99
N ILE A 149 1.69 16.57 1.25
CA ILE A 149 2.25 16.30 2.57
C ILE A 149 1.96 17.46 3.54
N ILE A 150 2.16 18.70 3.09
CA ILE A 150 1.92 19.91 3.90
C ILE A 150 0.44 20.01 4.29
N ALA A 151 -0.48 19.82 3.34
CA ALA A 151 -1.93 19.88 3.60
C ALA A 151 -2.38 18.76 4.56
N MET A 152 -1.85 17.56 4.43
CA MET A 152 -2.10 16.45 5.34
C MET A 152 -1.60 16.76 6.76
N LEU A 153 -0.36 17.24 6.90
CA LEU A 153 0.22 17.62 8.20
C LEU A 153 -0.54 18.78 8.86
N ALA A 154 -0.92 19.78 8.07
CA ALA A 154 -1.75 20.89 8.54
C ALA A 154 -3.11 20.41 9.06
N SER A 155 -3.78 19.51 8.33
CA SER A 155 -5.05 18.90 8.74
C SER A 155 -4.90 18.09 10.03
N ALA A 156 -3.89 17.24 10.11
CA ALA A 156 -3.61 16.43 11.30
C ALA A 156 -3.24 17.29 12.53
N SER A 157 -2.54 18.43 12.34
CA SER A 157 -2.19 19.36 13.42
C SER A 157 -3.40 19.89 14.16
N ILE A 158 -4.50 20.15 13.46
CA ILE A 158 -5.74 20.70 14.01
C ILE A 158 -6.80 19.64 14.35
N GLY A 159 -6.47 18.36 14.18
CA GLY A 159 -7.40 17.26 14.41
C GLY A 159 -8.46 17.10 13.32
N ALA A 160 -8.29 17.68 12.15
CA ALA A 160 -9.10 17.39 10.98
C ALA A 160 -8.68 16.04 10.36
N VAL A 161 -9.64 15.36 9.74
CA VAL A 161 -9.45 14.03 9.15
C VAL A 161 -9.07 14.18 7.68
N TRP A 162 -7.90 13.65 7.31
CA TRP A 162 -7.39 13.70 5.95
C TRP A 162 -7.90 12.53 5.11
N SER A 163 -8.25 12.83 3.86
CA SER A 163 -8.53 11.80 2.84
C SER A 163 -7.97 12.24 1.50
N SER A 164 -7.44 11.33 0.70
CA SER A 164 -6.85 11.71 -0.59
C SER A 164 -7.15 10.71 -1.72
N CYS A 165 -7.19 11.26 -2.91
CA CYS A 165 -7.26 10.55 -4.19
C CYS A 165 -6.16 11.03 -5.12
N SER A 166 -5.71 10.17 -6.00
CA SER A 166 -4.79 10.52 -7.08
C SER A 166 -5.51 11.32 -8.17
N PRO A 167 -4.84 12.27 -8.86
CA PRO A 167 -5.47 13.15 -9.85
C PRO A 167 -5.89 12.43 -11.14
N ASP A 168 -5.54 11.17 -11.31
CA ASP A 168 -5.94 10.31 -12.42
C ASP A 168 -7.31 9.63 -12.24
N PHE A 169 -7.95 9.81 -11.06
CA PHE A 169 -9.33 9.36 -10.88
C PHE A 169 -10.31 10.21 -11.69
N GLY A 170 -11.25 9.56 -12.38
CA GLY A 170 -12.39 10.22 -12.98
C GLY A 170 -13.33 10.83 -11.95
N ILE A 171 -14.25 11.71 -12.41
CA ILE A 171 -15.21 12.43 -11.56
C ILE A 171 -15.98 11.46 -10.64
N ASN A 172 -16.55 10.39 -11.20
CA ASN A 172 -17.34 9.42 -10.44
C ASN A 172 -16.48 8.73 -9.36
N GLY A 173 -15.24 8.36 -9.70
CA GLY A 173 -14.32 7.74 -8.75
C GLY A 173 -13.99 8.64 -7.56
N VAL A 174 -13.90 9.96 -7.75
CA VAL A 174 -13.73 10.95 -6.68
C VAL A 174 -15.02 11.14 -5.89
N VAL A 175 -16.17 11.26 -6.58
CA VAL A 175 -17.50 11.41 -5.96
C VAL A 175 -17.88 10.22 -5.12
N ASP A 176 -17.61 8.99 -5.58
CA ASP A 176 -17.86 7.76 -4.83
C ASP A 176 -17.06 7.67 -3.52
N ARG A 177 -15.98 8.46 -3.40
CA ARG A 177 -15.14 8.55 -2.21
C ARG A 177 -15.48 9.78 -1.38
N PHE A 178 -15.22 10.96 -1.90
CA PHE A 178 -15.37 12.21 -1.17
C PHE A 178 -16.84 12.57 -0.91
N GLY A 179 -17.77 12.15 -1.76
CA GLY A 179 -19.20 12.32 -1.52
C GLY A 179 -19.72 11.57 -0.29
N GLN A 180 -19.05 10.47 0.10
CA GLN A 180 -19.42 9.74 1.32
C GLN A 180 -18.98 10.45 2.60
N ILE A 181 -17.87 11.21 2.54
CA ILE A 181 -17.22 11.81 3.72
C ILE A 181 -17.49 13.31 3.86
N GLU A 182 -18.06 13.94 2.84
CA GLU A 182 -18.49 15.34 2.86
C GLU A 182 -17.40 16.30 3.34
N PRO A 183 -16.25 16.45 2.60
CA PRO A 183 -15.16 17.31 3.04
C PRO A 183 -15.55 18.80 2.94
N LYS A 184 -15.03 19.62 3.88
CA LYS A 184 -15.20 21.09 3.85
C LYS A 184 -14.22 21.79 2.92
N VAL A 185 -12.99 21.27 2.84
CA VAL A 185 -11.91 21.84 2.02
C VAL A 185 -11.40 20.78 1.07
N LEU A 186 -11.24 21.18 -0.19
CA LEU A 186 -10.60 20.39 -1.23
C LEU A 186 -9.29 21.06 -1.66
N PHE A 187 -8.17 20.39 -1.42
CA PHE A 187 -6.90 20.70 -2.05
C PHE A 187 -6.81 19.94 -3.38
N CYS A 188 -6.48 20.63 -4.46
CA CYS A 188 -6.33 20.02 -5.77
C CYS A 188 -5.17 20.65 -6.54
N ALA A 189 -4.79 20.07 -7.68
CA ALA A 189 -3.83 20.67 -8.61
C ALA A 189 -4.54 21.15 -9.87
N ASP A 190 -3.92 22.10 -10.60
CA ASP A 190 -4.40 22.50 -11.92
C ASP A 190 -4.25 21.39 -12.97
N GLY A 191 -3.42 20.41 -12.71
CA GLY A 191 -3.15 19.26 -13.55
C GLY A 191 -1.95 18.47 -13.06
N TYR A 192 -1.51 17.50 -13.84
CA TYR A 192 -0.35 16.66 -13.56
C TYR A 192 0.34 16.24 -14.87
N PHE A 193 1.53 15.61 -14.75
CA PHE A 193 2.27 15.04 -15.88
C PHE A 193 2.26 13.52 -15.79
N TYR A 194 2.06 12.85 -16.91
CA TYR A 194 2.14 11.40 -16.98
C TYR A 194 2.56 10.94 -18.37
N ASN A 195 3.67 10.23 -18.43
CA ASN A 195 4.30 9.68 -19.64
C ASN A 195 4.49 10.74 -20.75
N GLY A 196 5.08 11.87 -20.39
CA GLY A 196 5.36 13.01 -21.27
C GLY A 196 4.13 13.87 -21.60
N LYS A 197 2.95 13.55 -21.06
CA LYS A 197 1.72 14.29 -21.32
C LYS A 197 1.32 15.13 -20.12
N ARG A 198 0.83 16.34 -20.40
CA ARG A 198 0.14 17.15 -19.42
C ARG A 198 -1.34 16.78 -19.40
N CYS A 199 -1.86 16.49 -18.21
CA CYS A 199 -3.26 16.17 -17.95
C CYS A 199 -3.92 17.32 -17.18
N ASP A 200 -5.14 17.72 -17.56
CA ASP A 200 -5.93 18.73 -16.83
C ASP A 200 -6.71 18.07 -15.69
N SER A 201 -6.68 18.68 -14.51
CA SER A 201 -7.47 18.23 -13.35
C SER A 201 -8.65 19.17 -13.04
N LEU A 202 -8.62 20.42 -13.50
CA LEU A 202 -9.67 21.40 -13.14
C LEU A 202 -11.03 21.05 -13.72
N THR A 203 -11.08 20.37 -14.86
CA THR A 203 -12.34 19.86 -15.43
C THR A 203 -12.99 18.83 -14.49
N ALA A 204 -12.20 17.90 -13.94
CA ALA A 204 -12.70 16.94 -12.96
C ALA A 204 -13.10 17.63 -11.65
N VAL A 205 -12.30 18.59 -11.17
CA VAL A 205 -12.60 19.38 -9.97
C VAL A 205 -13.94 20.08 -10.06
N ARG A 206 -14.25 20.73 -11.20
CA ARG A 206 -15.58 21.37 -11.42
C ARG A 206 -16.70 20.35 -11.26
N GLY A 207 -16.60 19.20 -11.95
CA GLY A 207 -17.63 18.16 -11.86
C GLY A 207 -17.79 17.58 -10.45
N VAL A 208 -16.71 17.48 -9.67
CA VAL A 208 -16.75 17.03 -8.27
C VAL A 208 -17.46 18.05 -7.37
N ILE A 209 -17.15 19.34 -7.52
CA ILE A 209 -17.75 20.41 -6.69
C ILE A 209 -19.25 20.54 -6.98
N ASP A 210 -19.67 20.37 -8.21
CA ASP A 210 -21.09 20.41 -8.61
C ASP A 210 -21.92 19.33 -7.89
N VAL A 211 -21.29 18.21 -7.50
CA VAL A 211 -21.97 17.07 -6.87
C VAL A 211 -21.79 17.04 -5.35
N ILE A 212 -20.70 17.63 -4.82
CA ILE A 212 -20.37 17.60 -3.38
C ILE A 212 -20.49 19.00 -2.78
N PRO A 213 -21.69 19.41 -2.37
CA PRO A 213 -21.95 20.77 -1.88
C PRO A 213 -21.30 21.10 -0.53
N SER A 214 -20.77 20.11 0.18
CA SER A 214 -20.04 20.31 1.45
C SER A 214 -18.68 20.99 1.25
N ILE A 215 -18.14 21.01 0.03
CA ILE A 215 -16.87 21.66 -0.29
C ILE A 215 -17.09 23.18 -0.31
N GLU A 216 -16.71 23.81 0.79
CA GLU A 216 -16.85 25.26 0.99
C GLU A 216 -15.64 26.04 0.41
N HIS A 217 -14.46 25.42 0.40
CA HIS A 217 -13.21 26.02 -0.05
C HIS A 217 -12.44 25.08 -0.99
N VAL A 218 -11.92 25.62 -2.07
CA VAL A 218 -11.05 24.91 -3.02
C VAL A 218 -9.69 25.59 -3.08
N VAL A 219 -8.63 24.84 -2.83
CA VAL A 219 -7.24 25.35 -2.84
C VAL A 219 -6.49 24.68 -3.98
N VAL A 220 -6.07 25.47 -4.97
CA VAL A 220 -5.47 24.96 -6.19
C VAL A 220 -3.95 25.15 -6.20
N VAL A 221 -3.22 24.06 -6.28
CA VAL A 221 -1.76 24.04 -6.46
C VAL A 221 -1.45 24.28 -7.94
N PRO A 222 -0.64 25.31 -8.29
CA PRO A 222 -0.22 25.57 -9.66
C PRO A 222 0.90 24.60 -10.06
N PHE A 223 0.56 23.37 -10.28
CA PHE A 223 1.51 22.26 -10.47
C PHE A 223 2.07 22.22 -11.90
N THR A 224 1.26 22.57 -12.90
CA THR A 224 1.66 22.46 -14.31
C THR A 224 2.40 23.69 -14.83
N GLY A 225 2.59 24.72 -13.99
CA GLY A 225 3.35 25.92 -14.33
C GLY A 225 2.62 26.92 -15.24
N ASN A 226 1.33 26.74 -15.52
CA ASN A 226 0.54 27.68 -16.32
C ASN A 226 -0.19 28.70 -15.44
N ARG A 227 -0.73 29.74 -16.09
CA ARG A 227 -1.67 30.64 -15.45
C ARG A 227 -2.89 29.84 -14.99
N LEU A 228 -3.17 29.90 -13.69
CA LEU A 228 -4.33 29.22 -13.12
C LEU A 228 -5.62 29.74 -13.74
N GLY A 229 -6.36 28.87 -14.42
CA GLY A 229 -7.70 29.17 -14.95
C GLY A 229 -8.76 28.79 -13.91
N LEU A 230 -8.93 29.65 -12.89
CA LEU A 230 -9.89 29.40 -11.80
C LEU A 230 -11.33 29.76 -12.15
N GLU A 231 -11.56 30.31 -13.36
CA GLU A 231 -12.91 30.61 -13.83
C GLU A 231 -13.77 29.34 -13.84
N GLY A 232 -14.95 29.42 -13.20
CA GLY A 232 -15.87 28.29 -13.08
C GLY A 232 -15.53 27.28 -11.99
N VAL A 233 -14.57 27.60 -11.09
CA VAL A 233 -14.32 26.83 -9.84
C VAL A 233 -14.75 27.72 -8.67
N PRO A 234 -15.94 27.53 -8.10
CA PRO A 234 -16.44 28.34 -7.00
C PRO A 234 -15.51 28.31 -5.77
N ASN A 235 -15.33 29.45 -5.12
CA ASN A 235 -14.52 29.60 -3.91
C ASN A 235 -13.07 29.10 -4.04
N ALA A 236 -12.52 29.05 -5.27
CA ALA A 236 -11.15 28.63 -5.51
C ALA A 236 -10.17 29.75 -5.16
N ARG A 237 -9.06 29.32 -4.53
CA ARG A 237 -7.89 30.15 -4.24
C ARG A 237 -6.61 29.44 -4.68
N PRO A 238 -5.62 30.18 -5.19
CA PRO A 238 -4.29 29.60 -5.40
C PRO A 238 -3.65 29.16 -4.07
N TRP A 239 -2.86 28.12 -4.08
CA TRP A 239 -2.13 27.64 -2.91
C TRP A 239 -1.31 28.74 -2.21
N TYR A 240 -0.60 29.57 -2.99
CA TYR A 240 0.25 30.64 -2.45
C TYR A 240 -0.51 31.81 -1.79
N GLU A 241 -1.84 31.86 -1.91
CA GLU A 241 -2.73 32.82 -1.26
C GLU A 241 -3.49 32.22 -0.06
N PHE A 242 -3.36 30.91 0.18
CA PHE A 242 -4.14 30.24 1.22
C PHE A 242 -3.48 30.29 2.60
N GLY A 243 -2.14 30.17 2.67
CA GLY A 243 -1.41 30.15 3.94
C GLY A 243 -1.44 31.49 4.70
N VAL A 244 -1.41 31.43 6.03
CA VAL A 244 -1.24 32.60 6.90
C VAL A 244 0.24 32.80 7.19
N ALA A 245 0.79 33.95 6.79
CA ALA A 245 2.21 34.25 7.03
C ALA A 245 2.53 34.27 8.53
N ASP A 246 3.75 33.87 8.89
CA ASP A 246 4.31 33.89 10.24
C ASP A 246 3.46 33.16 11.30
N ALA A 247 2.65 32.18 10.88
CA ALA A 247 1.88 31.38 11.80
C ALA A 247 2.79 30.43 12.59
N GLU A 248 2.62 30.42 13.92
CA GLU A 248 3.32 29.48 14.78
C GLU A 248 2.69 28.08 14.73
N PRO A 249 3.50 27.01 14.81
CA PRO A 249 2.98 25.66 14.91
C PRO A 249 2.13 25.44 16.16
N VAL A 250 0.88 25.05 15.99
CA VAL A 250 -0.05 24.71 17.07
C VAL A 250 -0.62 23.32 16.82
N TYR A 251 -0.40 22.43 17.77
CA TYR A 251 -0.85 21.04 17.70
C TYR A 251 -1.96 20.77 18.71
N GLU A 252 -3.11 20.33 18.23
CA GLU A 252 -4.22 19.90 19.10
C GLU A 252 -3.84 18.62 19.85
N SER A 253 -4.12 18.58 21.16
CA SER A 253 -4.02 17.35 21.95
C SER A 253 -5.22 16.46 21.62
N LEU A 254 -4.97 15.30 21.01
CA LEU A 254 -6.00 14.44 20.46
C LEU A 254 -5.94 13.05 21.11
N ALA A 255 -7.10 12.45 21.36
CA ALA A 255 -7.16 11.08 21.84
C ALA A 255 -6.39 10.13 20.90
N PHE A 256 -5.77 9.11 21.45
CA PHE A 256 -4.97 8.12 20.69
C PHE A 256 -5.72 7.57 19.47
N ASN A 257 -6.99 7.25 19.63
CA ASN A 257 -7.85 6.71 18.58
C ASN A 257 -8.61 7.79 17.78
N HIS A 258 -8.20 9.08 17.91
CA HIS A 258 -8.80 10.13 17.09
C HIS A 258 -8.63 9.83 15.60
N PRO A 259 -9.69 9.93 14.75
CA PRO A 259 -9.59 9.71 13.32
C PRO A 259 -8.52 10.59 12.67
N LEU A 260 -7.58 9.96 11.96
CA LEU A 260 -6.51 10.63 11.22
C LEU A 260 -6.78 10.60 9.72
N TYR A 261 -7.05 9.40 9.22
CA TYR A 261 -7.26 9.15 7.80
C TYR A 261 -8.60 8.47 7.53
N ILE A 262 -9.24 8.84 6.42
CA ILE A 262 -10.25 8.00 5.77
C ILE A 262 -9.65 7.52 4.47
N MET A 263 -9.50 6.20 4.36
CA MET A 263 -8.92 5.53 3.21
C MET A 263 -9.94 4.62 2.55
N TYR A 264 -9.70 4.30 1.29
CA TYR A 264 -10.67 3.56 0.49
C TYR A 264 -10.12 2.21 0.06
N SER A 265 -10.87 1.15 0.31
CA SER A 265 -10.64 -0.13 -0.33
C SER A 265 -11.73 -0.39 -1.38
N SER A 266 -11.30 -0.89 -2.54
CA SER A 266 -12.24 -1.31 -3.57
C SER A 266 -12.99 -2.54 -3.10
N GLY A 267 -14.24 -2.36 -2.67
CA GLY A 267 -15.14 -3.49 -2.47
C GLY A 267 -15.53 -4.09 -3.81
N THR A 268 -15.66 -5.41 -3.87
CA THR A 268 -16.07 -6.13 -5.08
C THR A 268 -17.53 -5.90 -5.45
N THR A 269 -18.32 -5.26 -4.57
CA THR A 269 -19.79 -5.18 -4.67
C THR A 269 -20.36 -3.83 -4.23
N GLY A 270 -19.88 -2.68 -4.71
CA GLY A 270 -20.52 -1.39 -4.41
C GLY A 270 -19.54 -0.22 -4.34
N VAL A 271 -19.98 0.90 -3.74
CA VAL A 271 -19.10 2.04 -3.47
C VAL A 271 -17.94 1.62 -2.53
N PRO A 272 -16.76 2.25 -2.66
CA PRO A 272 -15.61 1.92 -1.82
C PRO A 272 -15.92 2.00 -0.33
N LYS A 273 -15.37 1.05 0.45
CA LYS A 273 -15.41 1.15 1.91
C LYS A 273 -14.59 2.35 2.34
N CYS A 274 -15.13 3.17 3.23
CA CYS A 274 -14.41 4.30 3.83
C CYS A 274 -13.86 3.84 5.19
N ILE A 275 -12.60 3.44 5.21
CA ILE A 275 -11.92 2.88 6.39
C ILE A 275 -11.32 4.03 7.19
N VAL A 276 -11.69 4.14 8.47
CA VAL A 276 -11.22 5.18 9.37
C VAL A 276 -10.05 4.67 10.21
N HIS A 277 -8.88 5.28 10.04
CA HIS A 277 -7.68 4.95 10.80
C HIS A 277 -7.40 5.98 11.89
N GLY A 278 -7.07 5.49 13.09
CA GLY A 278 -6.71 6.31 14.24
C GLY A 278 -5.27 6.83 14.21
N ALA A 279 -5.04 7.99 14.80
CA ALA A 279 -3.74 8.68 14.78
C ALA A 279 -2.64 7.88 15.49
N GLY A 280 -2.88 7.43 16.72
CA GLY A 280 -1.89 6.72 17.52
C GLY A 280 -1.53 5.35 16.95
N GLY A 281 -2.55 4.56 16.57
CA GLY A 281 -2.34 3.24 15.98
C GLY A 281 -1.53 3.30 14.68
N THR A 282 -1.85 4.24 13.80
CA THR A 282 -1.09 4.49 12.57
C THR A 282 0.36 4.86 12.87
N LEU A 283 0.59 5.78 13.80
CA LEU A 283 1.94 6.22 14.19
C LEU A 283 2.79 5.04 14.69
N LEU A 284 2.25 4.25 15.63
CA LEU A 284 2.99 3.13 16.23
C LEU A 284 3.33 2.05 15.21
N GLN A 285 2.38 1.66 14.37
CA GLN A 285 2.61 0.63 13.36
C GLN A 285 3.64 1.08 12.32
N HIS A 286 3.53 2.31 11.82
CA HIS A 286 4.48 2.82 10.84
C HIS A 286 5.89 2.97 11.42
N LEU A 287 6.03 3.47 12.65
CA LEU A 287 7.33 3.52 13.33
C LEU A 287 7.92 2.12 13.54
N LYS A 288 7.11 1.14 13.92
CA LYS A 288 7.56 -0.26 14.06
C LYS A 288 8.12 -0.78 12.73
N GLU A 289 7.41 -0.56 11.65
CA GLU A 289 7.83 -1.04 10.33
C GLU A 289 9.06 -0.30 9.82
N GLN A 290 9.08 1.02 9.94
CA GLN A 290 10.17 1.84 9.41
C GLN A 290 11.44 1.69 10.25
N VAL A 291 11.34 1.81 11.57
CA VAL A 291 12.51 1.80 12.45
C VAL A 291 13.03 0.37 12.66
N LEU A 292 12.15 -0.60 12.92
CA LEU A 292 12.60 -1.97 13.23
C LEU A 292 12.74 -2.82 11.97
N HIS A 293 11.71 -2.90 11.11
CA HIS A 293 11.70 -3.79 9.96
C HIS A 293 12.48 -3.28 8.75
N CYS A 294 12.51 -1.96 8.53
CA CYS A 294 13.23 -1.35 7.42
C CYS A 294 14.55 -0.69 7.82
N ASP A 295 14.87 -0.64 9.13
CA ASP A 295 16.07 0.02 9.68
C ASP A 295 16.26 1.45 9.17
N VAL A 296 15.17 2.22 9.12
CA VAL A 296 15.21 3.65 8.77
C VAL A 296 15.86 4.41 9.92
N VAL A 297 16.90 5.19 9.57
CA VAL A 297 17.60 6.06 10.53
C VAL A 297 17.50 7.54 10.12
N ASP A 298 17.77 8.45 11.07
CA ASP A 298 17.75 9.89 10.80
C ASP A 298 18.68 10.27 9.65
N GLY A 299 18.10 10.88 8.63
CA GLY A 299 18.77 11.33 7.40
C GLY A 299 18.80 10.29 6.28
N ASP A 300 18.27 9.09 6.46
CA ASP A 300 18.05 8.19 5.34
C ASP A 300 17.10 8.81 4.32
N ARG A 301 17.33 8.53 3.05
CA ARG A 301 16.51 8.95 1.93
C ARG A 301 15.56 7.84 1.58
N LEU A 302 14.29 8.05 1.96
CA LEU A 302 13.20 7.10 1.81
C LEU A 302 12.37 7.43 0.57
N PHE A 303 12.32 6.52 -0.35
CA PHE A 303 11.50 6.60 -1.56
C PHE A 303 10.48 5.47 -1.59
N TYR A 304 9.27 5.78 -1.98
CA TYR A 304 8.28 4.81 -2.40
C TYR A 304 7.56 5.31 -3.64
N PHE A 305 7.59 4.54 -4.74
CA PHE A 305 6.76 4.86 -5.90
C PHE A 305 5.28 4.64 -5.54
N THR A 306 4.55 5.72 -5.39
CA THR A 306 3.16 5.71 -4.92
C THR A 306 2.39 6.94 -5.41
N THR A 307 1.08 6.90 -5.28
CA THR A 307 0.18 8.04 -5.49
C THR A 307 -0.56 8.39 -4.21
N CYS A 308 -1.13 9.58 -4.09
CA CYS A 308 -1.89 10.00 -2.91
C CYS A 308 -3.14 9.13 -2.64
N GLY A 309 -3.58 8.33 -3.60
CA GLY A 309 -4.70 7.41 -3.45
C GLY A 309 -4.34 6.00 -2.98
N TRP A 310 -3.05 5.72 -2.77
CA TRP A 310 -2.57 4.42 -2.31
C TRP A 310 -1.99 4.50 -0.91
N MET A 311 -2.29 3.51 -0.05
CA MET A 311 -1.87 3.46 1.35
C MET A 311 -0.36 3.65 1.56
N MET A 312 0.47 3.22 0.61
CA MET A 312 1.91 3.40 0.70
C MET A 312 2.35 4.87 0.69
N TRP A 313 1.51 5.80 0.23
CA TRP A 313 1.75 7.23 0.40
C TRP A 313 1.67 7.66 1.87
N ASN A 314 0.68 7.17 2.60
CA ASN A 314 0.51 7.44 4.04
C ASN A 314 1.68 6.82 4.83
N TRP A 315 2.10 5.62 4.44
CA TRP A 315 3.27 4.96 5.00
C TRP A 315 4.56 5.76 4.73
N LEU A 316 4.79 6.20 3.49
CA LEU A 316 5.94 7.03 3.10
C LEU A 316 5.97 8.32 3.91
N ALA A 317 4.84 9.04 4.01
CA ALA A 317 4.73 10.28 4.78
C ALA A 317 5.17 10.11 6.24
N SER A 318 4.83 8.98 6.86
CA SER A 318 5.22 8.67 8.23
C SER A 318 6.74 8.50 8.44
N GLY A 319 7.53 8.33 7.37
CA GLY A 319 9.00 8.30 7.42
C GLY A 319 9.63 9.54 8.03
N LEU A 320 8.93 10.68 7.99
CA LEU A 320 9.34 11.90 8.68
C LEU A 320 9.49 11.69 10.19
N ALA A 321 8.65 10.87 10.83
CA ALA A 321 8.74 10.57 12.25
C ALA A 321 10.01 9.80 12.63
N ALA A 322 10.54 9.00 11.72
CA ALA A 322 11.84 8.31 11.87
C ALA A 322 13.04 9.20 11.50
N GLY A 323 12.81 10.44 11.05
CA GLY A 323 13.85 11.38 10.62
C GLY A 323 14.30 11.20 9.18
N ALA A 324 13.59 10.42 8.37
CA ALA A 324 13.93 10.26 6.97
C ALA A 324 13.69 11.55 6.16
N THR A 325 14.47 11.73 5.08
CA THR A 325 14.15 12.62 4.00
C THR A 325 13.28 11.90 2.99
N LEU A 326 12.06 12.36 2.78
CA LEU A 326 11.16 11.76 1.78
C LEU A 326 11.57 12.15 0.38
N ILE A 327 11.73 11.17 -0.50
CA ILE A 327 11.89 11.40 -1.93
C ILE A 327 10.53 11.17 -2.59
N LEU A 328 9.92 12.24 -3.07
CA LEU A 328 8.64 12.19 -3.77
C LEU A 328 8.87 12.21 -5.27
N TYR A 329 8.15 11.40 -6.00
CA TYR A 329 8.10 11.44 -7.46
C TYR A 329 6.65 11.41 -7.94
N ASP A 330 6.33 12.30 -8.88
CA ASP A 330 5.07 12.28 -9.61
C ASP A 330 5.31 12.15 -11.10
N GLY A 331 4.68 11.15 -11.73
CA GLY A 331 4.85 10.80 -13.12
C GLY A 331 4.79 9.30 -13.38
N SER A 332 5.01 8.91 -14.63
CA SER A 332 5.06 7.50 -15.02
C SER A 332 6.35 6.83 -14.53
N PRO A 333 6.30 5.65 -13.86
CA PRO A 333 7.51 4.92 -13.48
C PRO A 333 8.24 4.34 -14.70
N PHE A 334 7.58 4.34 -15.86
CA PHE A 334 8.13 3.86 -17.13
C PHE A 334 8.60 4.99 -18.06
N TYR A 335 8.58 6.24 -17.60
CA TYR A 335 9.17 7.35 -18.33
C TYR A 335 10.66 7.10 -18.62
N GLU A 336 11.18 7.64 -19.72
CA GLU A 336 12.54 7.40 -20.17
C GLU A 336 12.88 5.88 -20.31
N ASP A 337 12.02 5.15 -20.95
CA ASP A 337 12.16 3.70 -21.16
C ASP A 337 12.29 2.90 -19.83
N GLY A 338 11.62 3.39 -18.77
CA GLY A 338 11.61 2.75 -17.45
C GLY A 338 12.85 3.04 -16.58
N ARG A 339 13.71 4.01 -16.96
CA ARG A 339 14.95 4.32 -16.25
C ARG A 339 14.84 5.47 -15.26
N ILE A 340 13.76 6.25 -15.32
CA ILE A 340 13.59 7.47 -14.51
C ILE A 340 13.77 7.22 -13.02
N LEU A 341 13.20 6.14 -12.48
CA LEU A 341 13.27 5.86 -11.05
C LEU A 341 14.69 5.48 -10.59
N TRP A 342 15.46 4.80 -11.43
CA TRP A 342 16.87 4.46 -11.16
C TRP A 342 17.77 5.68 -11.23
N ARG A 343 17.51 6.60 -12.18
CA ARG A 343 18.18 7.89 -12.23
C ARG A 343 17.93 8.69 -10.95
N ILE A 344 16.69 8.78 -10.49
CA ILE A 344 16.35 9.43 -9.23
C ILE A 344 17.05 8.73 -8.05
N ALA A 345 17.10 7.40 -8.04
CA ALA A 345 17.80 6.65 -7.00
C ALA A 345 19.28 6.98 -6.91
N GLN A 346 19.95 7.12 -8.04
CA GLN A 346 21.35 7.56 -8.12
C GLN A 346 21.51 9.02 -7.69
N GLU A 347 20.78 9.95 -8.32
CA GLU A 347 20.95 11.40 -8.13
C GLU A 347 20.60 11.83 -6.71
N GLU A 348 19.54 11.27 -6.14
CA GLU A 348 19.13 11.57 -4.77
C GLU A 348 19.71 10.59 -3.75
N ARG A 349 20.60 9.66 -4.17
CA ARG A 349 21.29 8.71 -3.29
C ARG A 349 20.31 7.99 -2.32
N ILE A 350 19.25 7.42 -2.88
CA ILE A 350 18.19 6.76 -2.12
C ILE A 350 18.80 5.60 -1.31
N ASN A 351 18.39 5.49 -0.04
CA ASN A 351 18.79 4.39 0.84
C ASN A 351 17.75 3.26 0.82
N ILE A 352 16.47 3.61 0.83
CA ILE A 352 15.36 2.67 0.86
C ILE A 352 14.47 2.95 -0.33
N PHE A 353 14.40 1.99 -1.25
CA PHE A 353 13.67 2.10 -2.51
C PHE A 353 12.44 1.21 -2.50
N GLY A 354 11.25 1.80 -2.39
CA GLY A 354 9.97 1.11 -2.42
C GLY A 354 9.28 1.18 -3.78
N THR A 355 8.72 0.05 -4.21
CA THR A 355 7.99 -0.04 -5.47
C THR A 355 6.96 -1.18 -5.44
N SER A 356 6.27 -1.42 -6.56
CA SER A 356 5.36 -2.56 -6.73
C SER A 356 6.08 -3.78 -7.32
N ALA A 357 5.59 -4.98 -7.02
CA ALA A 357 6.06 -6.20 -7.66
C ALA A 357 5.93 -6.15 -9.19
N LYS A 358 4.87 -5.47 -9.69
CA LYS A 358 4.66 -5.24 -11.12
C LYS A 358 5.80 -4.43 -11.77
N PHE A 359 6.29 -3.38 -11.10
CA PHE A 359 7.41 -2.61 -11.62
C PHE A 359 8.67 -3.47 -11.75
N ILE A 360 9.01 -4.24 -10.72
CA ILE A 360 10.18 -5.15 -10.74
C ILE A 360 10.06 -6.16 -11.88
N ALA A 361 8.91 -6.81 -12.03
CA ALA A 361 8.67 -7.78 -13.11
C ALA A 361 8.74 -7.14 -14.50
N ALA A 362 8.26 -5.90 -14.65
CA ALA A 362 8.35 -5.18 -15.92
C ALA A 362 9.80 -4.82 -16.28
N GLN A 363 10.60 -4.41 -15.28
CA GLN A 363 12.04 -4.14 -15.47
C GLN A 363 12.80 -5.41 -15.87
N GLU A 364 12.51 -6.55 -15.21
CA GLU A 364 13.04 -7.88 -15.54
C GLU A 364 12.73 -8.24 -17.00
N LYS A 365 11.46 -8.14 -17.40
CA LYS A 365 11.02 -8.45 -18.77
C LYS A 365 11.60 -7.52 -19.83
N ALA A 366 11.85 -6.25 -19.48
CA ALA A 366 12.51 -5.30 -20.37
C ALA A 366 14.03 -5.52 -20.47
N GLY A 367 14.60 -6.41 -19.65
CA GLY A 367 16.04 -6.69 -19.63
C GLY A 367 16.87 -5.51 -19.09
N ILE A 368 16.26 -4.59 -18.32
CA ILE A 368 16.95 -3.44 -17.72
C ILE A 368 17.81 -3.95 -16.58
N ARG A 369 19.06 -3.50 -16.53
CA ARG A 369 20.05 -3.91 -15.51
C ARG A 369 20.59 -2.70 -14.76
N PRO A 370 19.84 -2.18 -13.77
CA PRO A 370 20.14 -0.91 -13.13
C PRO A 370 21.56 -0.78 -12.58
N ARG A 371 22.12 -1.86 -12.00
CA ARG A 371 23.48 -1.84 -11.44
C ARG A 371 24.60 -1.66 -12.51
N GLU A 372 24.29 -1.86 -13.78
CA GLU A 372 25.24 -1.69 -14.88
C GLU A 372 25.15 -0.30 -15.49
N GLU A 373 24.03 0.41 -15.25
CA GLU A 373 23.72 1.71 -15.83
C GLU A 373 23.80 2.85 -14.79
N PHE A 374 23.65 2.54 -13.48
CA PHE A 374 23.54 3.54 -12.41
C PHE A 374 24.38 3.21 -11.19
N GLU A 375 24.85 4.26 -10.49
CA GLU A 375 25.56 4.18 -9.21
C GLU A 375 24.56 4.01 -8.05
N LEU A 376 24.30 2.78 -7.63
CA LEU A 376 23.29 2.44 -6.64
C LEU A 376 23.89 2.04 -5.28
N ALA A 377 25.15 2.36 -5.00
CA ALA A 377 25.84 1.95 -3.77
C ALA A 377 25.20 2.51 -2.48
N SER A 378 24.33 3.53 -2.57
CA SER A 378 23.58 4.05 -1.42
C SER A 378 22.39 3.18 -1.01
N LEU A 379 21.91 2.27 -1.88
CA LEU A 379 20.76 1.40 -1.57
C LEU A 379 21.09 0.41 -0.46
N LYS A 380 20.30 0.44 0.60
CA LYS A 380 20.33 -0.53 1.71
C LYS A 380 19.24 -1.59 1.54
N SER A 381 18.08 -1.19 1.03
CA SER A 381 16.94 -2.10 0.84
C SER A 381 16.06 -1.72 -0.35
N VAL A 382 15.41 -2.75 -0.91
CA VAL A 382 14.31 -2.63 -1.87
C VAL A 382 13.06 -3.21 -1.24
N LEU A 383 11.97 -2.42 -1.24
CA LEU A 383 10.68 -2.82 -0.72
C LEU A 383 9.72 -3.13 -1.89
N SER A 384 8.93 -4.19 -1.77
CA SER A 384 7.97 -4.58 -2.79
C SER A 384 6.62 -4.94 -2.18
N THR A 385 5.53 -4.41 -2.74
CA THR A 385 4.15 -4.78 -2.36
C THR A 385 3.16 -4.55 -3.51
N GLY A 386 1.87 -4.66 -3.23
CA GLY A 386 0.76 -4.48 -4.18
C GLY A 386 0.30 -5.78 -4.84
N SER A 387 1.20 -6.72 -5.03
CA SER A 387 0.93 -8.10 -5.44
C SER A 387 2.09 -9.00 -4.97
N PRO A 388 1.91 -10.33 -4.92
CA PRO A 388 3.00 -11.25 -4.60
C PRO A 388 4.18 -11.09 -5.56
N LEU A 389 5.40 -10.94 -5.03
CA LEU A 389 6.62 -10.89 -5.83
C LEU A 389 6.97 -12.31 -6.32
N ALA A 390 7.10 -12.48 -7.63
CA ALA A 390 7.43 -13.77 -8.22
C ALA A 390 8.86 -14.20 -7.82
N PRO A 391 9.13 -15.52 -7.61
CA PRO A 391 10.47 -15.99 -7.29
C PRO A 391 11.56 -15.59 -8.29
N ALA A 392 11.24 -15.50 -9.59
CA ALA A 392 12.18 -15.02 -10.61
C ALA A 392 12.58 -13.55 -10.37
N SER A 393 11.63 -12.73 -9.95
CA SER A 393 11.91 -11.32 -9.63
C SER A 393 12.80 -11.14 -8.39
N PHE A 394 12.83 -12.11 -7.45
CA PHE A 394 13.85 -12.14 -6.41
C PHE A 394 15.25 -12.34 -7.01
N ASP A 395 15.39 -13.32 -7.93
CA ASP A 395 16.66 -13.57 -8.63
C ASP A 395 17.10 -12.31 -9.39
N TYR A 396 16.18 -11.66 -10.11
CA TYR A 396 16.44 -10.42 -10.85
C TYR A 396 16.97 -9.29 -9.96
N VAL A 397 16.38 -9.07 -8.77
CA VAL A 397 16.85 -8.02 -7.86
C VAL A 397 18.32 -8.21 -7.52
N TYR A 398 18.74 -9.42 -7.17
CA TYR A 398 20.14 -9.70 -6.81
C TYR A 398 21.09 -9.78 -8.01
N ASP A 399 20.58 -10.16 -9.18
CA ASP A 399 21.38 -10.18 -10.40
C ASP A 399 21.51 -8.81 -11.07
N ALA A 400 20.43 -8.04 -11.15
CA ALA A 400 20.36 -6.84 -11.98
C ALA A 400 20.29 -5.52 -11.21
N ILE A 401 19.85 -5.48 -9.95
CA ILE A 401 19.73 -4.23 -9.18
C ILE A 401 20.91 -4.07 -8.21
N ALA A 402 21.05 -4.94 -7.22
CA ALA A 402 22.21 -4.94 -6.32
C ALA A 402 22.36 -6.28 -5.63
N ARG A 403 23.62 -6.68 -5.38
CA ARG A 403 23.93 -7.98 -4.75
C ARG A 403 23.81 -7.96 -3.24
N ASP A 404 24.12 -6.83 -2.62
CA ASP A 404 24.13 -6.66 -1.18
C ASP A 404 23.10 -5.63 -0.74
N LEU A 405 21.86 -6.08 -0.64
CA LEU A 405 20.76 -5.30 -0.07
C LEU A 405 19.69 -6.23 0.51
N GLN A 406 18.89 -5.71 1.44
CA GLN A 406 17.70 -6.39 1.92
C GLN A 406 16.57 -6.24 0.92
N LEU A 407 16.06 -7.35 0.35
CA LEU A 407 14.81 -7.35 -0.41
C LEU A 407 13.65 -7.65 0.53
N SER A 408 12.83 -6.65 0.81
CA SER A 408 11.63 -6.74 1.64
C SER A 408 10.38 -6.83 0.79
N SER A 409 9.91 -8.04 0.49
CA SER A 409 8.53 -8.23 0.04
C SER A 409 7.61 -8.18 1.26
N ILE A 410 6.55 -7.37 1.22
CA ILE A 410 5.64 -7.15 2.35
C ILE A 410 4.20 -7.48 1.96
N ALA A 411 3.42 -7.98 2.93
CA ALA A 411 2.00 -8.27 2.77
C ALA A 411 1.18 -7.64 3.90
N GLY A 412 0.17 -6.90 3.51
CA GLY A 412 -0.76 -6.19 4.37
C GLY A 412 -1.79 -5.47 3.54
N GLY A 413 -2.40 -4.42 4.06
CA GLY A 413 -3.42 -3.74 3.27
C GLY A 413 -3.86 -2.40 3.83
N THR A 414 -4.64 -1.72 3.01
CA THR A 414 -5.33 -0.49 3.40
C THR A 414 -6.19 -0.70 4.64
N ASP A 415 -6.75 -1.91 4.78
CA ASP A 415 -7.63 -2.30 5.88
C ASP A 415 -6.97 -2.19 7.27
N ILE A 416 -5.67 -2.36 7.35
CA ILE A 416 -4.91 -2.27 8.59
C ILE A 416 -3.88 -1.13 8.61
N ILE A 417 -3.72 -0.43 7.51
CA ILE A 417 -2.69 0.61 7.28
C ILE A 417 -1.27 0.15 7.69
N SER A 418 -1.00 -1.13 7.52
CA SER A 418 0.17 -1.84 8.05
C SER A 418 0.43 -3.11 7.24
N CYS A 419 1.35 -3.98 7.72
CA CYS A 419 1.62 -5.30 7.16
C CYS A 419 1.60 -6.41 8.21
N PHE A 420 1.14 -7.59 7.83
CA PHE A 420 1.18 -8.84 8.60
C PHE A 420 2.51 -9.59 8.43
N ALA A 421 3.12 -9.47 7.24
CA ALA A 421 4.44 -9.99 6.95
C ALA A 421 5.32 -8.87 6.41
N ALA A 422 6.55 -8.82 6.89
CA ALA A 422 7.47 -7.70 6.68
C ALA A 422 8.87 -8.18 6.32
N GLY A 423 9.73 -7.23 5.94
CA GLY A 423 11.17 -7.42 5.89
C GLY A 423 11.79 -7.52 7.29
N ASN A 424 13.04 -7.97 7.34
CA ASN A 424 13.79 -8.06 8.58
C ASN A 424 15.29 -7.92 8.32
N PRO A 425 15.94 -6.90 8.88
CA PRO A 425 17.36 -6.67 8.65
C PRO A 425 18.29 -7.70 9.31
N LEU A 426 17.75 -8.58 10.18
CA LEU A 426 18.52 -9.64 10.85
C LEU A 426 18.47 -10.99 10.16
N LEU A 427 17.46 -11.22 9.31
CA LEU A 427 17.16 -12.52 8.73
C LEU A 427 17.60 -12.62 7.27
N PRO A 428 17.87 -13.84 6.78
CA PRO A 428 18.16 -14.05 5.37
C PRO A 428 16.92 -13.78 4.50
N VAL A 429 17.14 -13.35 3.28
CA VAL A 429 16.13 -13.33 2.23
C VAL A 429 16.13 -14.67 1.50
N ARG A 430 14.99 -15.36 1.56
CA ARG A 430 14.76 -16.62 0.84
C ARG A 430 13.97 -16.37 -0.43
N ARG A 431 14.31 -17.09 -1.47
CA ARG A 431 13.67 -16.96 -2.79
C ARG A 431 12.16 -17.22 -2.72
N GLY A 432 11.35 -16.20 -3.00
CA GLY A 432 9.89 -16.31 -3.05
C GLY A 432 9.18 -16.30 -1.69
N GLU A 433 9.89 -16.02 -0.59
CA GLU A 433 9.31 -15.88 0.75
C GLU A 433 9.37 -14.44 1.24
N LEU A 434 8.33 -13.97 1.90
CA LEU A 434 8.39 -12.80 2.77
C LEU A 434 9.17 -13.19 4.03
N GLN A 435 10.10 -12.33 4.48
CA GLN A 435 11.12 -12.74 5.45
C GLN A 435 10.58 -13.20 6.81
N CYS A 436 9.54 -12.53 7.34
CA CYS A 436 9.02 -12.84 8.67
C CYS A 436 7.59 -12.32 8.88
N LEU A 437 6.93 -12.82 9.91
CA LEU A 437 5.73 -12.22 10.48
C LEU A 437 6.11 -10.92 11.19
N SER A 438 5.27 -9.89 11.09
CA SER A 438 5.54 -8.55 11.63
C SER A 438 5.43 -8.56 13.17
N LEU A 439 6.33 -7.86 13.87
CA LEU A 439 6.29 -7.74 15.34
C LEU A 439 4.93 -7.19 15.82
N GLY A 440 4.44 -7.69 16.94
CA GLY A 440 3.16 -7.29 17.53
C GLY A 440 1.92 -7.72 16.76
N MET A 441 2.08 -8.60 15.74
CA MET A 441 1.00 -9.12 14.91
C MET A 441 0.91 -10.63 15.10
N ALA A 442 -0.13 -11.12 15.77
CA ALA A 442 -0.37 -12.54 16.03
C ALA A 442 -1.01 -13.20 14.80
N VAL A 443 -0.21 -13.34 13.74
CA VAL A 443 -0.63 -13.86 12.44
C VAL A 443 -0.61 -15.38 12.44
N GLU A 444 -1.67 -15.98 11.96
CA GLU A 444 -1.80 -17.43 11.75
C GLU A 444 -2.42 -17.69 10.37
N ILE A 445 -2.31 -18.93 9.91
CA ILE A 445 -3.02 -19.42 8.73
C ILE A 445 -4.05 -20.43 9.21
N PHE A 446 -5.32 -20.17 8.92
CA PHE A 446 -6.41 -21.06 9.28
C PHE A 446 -6.86 -21.93 8.10
N ASP A 447 -7.10 -23.21 8.37
CA ASP A 447 -7.81 -24.10 7.45
C ASP A 447 -9.31 -23.73 7.37
N GLU A 448 -10.08 -24.50 6.60
CA GLU A 448 -11.54 -24.27 6.45
C GLU A 448 -12.33 -24.50 7.75
N HIS A 449 -11.74 -25.19 8.73
CA HIS A 449 -12.33 -25.46 10.04
C HIS A 449 -11.90 -24.46 11.12
N GLY A 450 -11.11 -23.44 10.75
CA GLY A 450 -10.58 -22.42 11.67
C GLY A 450 -9.45 -22.94 12.56
N LYS A 451 -8.72 -23.99 12.14
CA LYS A 451 -7.55 -24.50 12.84
C LYS A 451 -6.26 -23.96 12.25
N PRO A 452 -5.28 -23.57 13.09
CA PRO A 452 -4.00 -23.10 12.61
C PRO A 452 -3.22 -24.22 11.90
N VAL A 453 -2.61 -23.87 10.76
CA VAL A 453 -1.77 -24.75 9.95
C VAL A 453 -0.45 -24.09 9.57
N ILE A 454 0.60 -24.89 9.37
CA ILE A 454 1.92 -24.45 8.89
C ILE A 454 2.28 -25.30 7.67
N GLU A 455 3.04 -24.74 6.73
CA GLU A 455 3.40 -25.41 5.46
C GLU A 455 2.16 -25.89 4.67
N THR A 456 1.05 -25.22 4.89
CA THR A 456 -0.24 -25.52 4.25
C THR A 456 -0.96 -24.21 3.95
N ASN A 457 -1.55 -24.12 2.78
CA ASN A 457 -2.29 -22.94 2.34
C ASN A 457 -3.60 -22.79 3.12
N GLY A 458 -3.93 -21.59 3.51
CA GLY A 458 -5.16 -21.28 4.21
C GLY A 458 -5.47 -19.79 4.25
N GLU A 459 -6.43 -19.43 5.07
CA GLU A 459 -6.82 -18.04 5.30
C GLU A 459 -5.83 -17.34 6.23
N LEU A 460 -5.32 -16.18 5.80
CA LEU A 460 -4.54 -15.32 6.66
C LEU A 460 -5.43 -14.66 7.70
N VAL A 461 -5.12 -14.91 8.97
CA VAL A 461 -5.85 -14.34 10.12
C VAL A 461 -4.89 -13.67 11.08
N CYS A 462 -5.42 -12.74 11.89
CA CYS A 462 -4.75 -12.21 13.07
C CYS A 462 -5.60 -12.53 14.29
N THR A 463 -5.02 -13.21 15.27
CA THR A 463 -5.75 -13.79 16.40
C THR A 463 -5.75 -12.92 17.66
N ARG A 464 -4.99 -11.79 17.64
CA ARG A 464 -4.92 -10.84 18.74
C ARG A 464 -5.05 -9.40 18.25
N PRO A 465 -5.57 -8.47 19.07
CA PRO A 465 -5.73 -7.09 18.67
C PRO A 465 -4.38 -6.40 18.40
N PHE A 466 -4.39 -5.44 17.49
CA PHE A 466 -3.24 -4.62 17.14
C PHE A 466 -3.63 -3.14 17.05
N PRO A 467 -2.70 -2.19 17.30
CA PRO A 467 -3.07 -0.77 17.46
C PRO A 467 -3.67 -0.10 16.22
N SER A 468 -3.34 -0.58 15.01
CA SER A 468 -3.87 0.00 13.77
C SER A 468 -5.13 -0.69 13.23
N MET A 469 -5.81 -1.49 14.06
CA MET A 469 -7.19 -1.87 13.72
C MET A 469 -7.98 -0.60 13.42
N PRO A 470 -8.77 -0.55 12.33
CA PRO A 470 -9.57 0.63 12.03
C PRO A 470 -10.45 1.03 13.21
N VAL A 471 -10.60 2.33 13.41
CA VAL A 471 -11.55 2.86 14.41
C VAL A 471 -12.99 2.48 14.05
N GLY A 472 -13.24 2.25 12.78
CA GLY A 472 -14.51 1.83 12.20
C GLY A 472 -14.57 2.14 10.71
N PHE A 473 -15.75 1.98 10.12
CA PHE A 473 -16.03 2.48 8.79
C PHE A 473 -16.85 3.79 8.89
N TRP A 474 -16.60 4.71 7.99
CA TRP A 474 -17.41 5.92 7.88
C TRP A 474 -18.85 5.54 7.48
N ASN A 475 -19.84 6.15 8.11
CA ASN A 475 -21.27 5.82 7.93
C ASN A 475 -21.64 4.37 8.30
N ASP A 476 -20.98 3.81 9.33
CA ASP A 476 -21.30 2.51 9.93
C ASP A 476 -21.38 2.61 11.47
N PRO A 477 -22.35 3.39 12.01
CA PRO A 477 -22.39 3.73 13.46
C PRO A 477 -22.56 2.52 14.38
N GLU A 478 -23.07 1.41 13.87
CA GLU A 478 -23.26 0.16 14.62
C GLU A 478 -22.14 -0.86 14.33
N ASN A 479 -21.10 -0.47 13.56
CA ASN A 479 -19.99 -1.33 13.13
C ASN A 479 -20.44 -2.64 12.43
N ARG A 480 -21.63 -2.68 11.83
CA ARG A 480 -22.14 -3.89 11.17
C ARG A 480 -21.32 -4.27 9.94
N LYS A 481 -20.99 -3.28 9.08
CA LYS A 481 -20.18 -3.51 7.89
C LYS A 481 -18.74 -3.86 8.27
N TYR A 482 -18.21 -3.20 9.31
CA TYR A 482 -16.89 -3.48 9.85
C TYR A 482 -16.79 -4.91 10.37
N HIS A 483 -17.77 -5.33 11.19
CA HIS A 483 -17.83 -6.71 11.72
C HIS A 483 -17.97 -7.74 10.60
N ALA A 484 -18.87 -7.53 9.65
CA ALA A 484 -19.05 -8.42 8.50
C ALA A 484 -17.78 -8.55 7.64
N ALA A 485 -17.01 -7.48 7.51
CA ALA A 485 -15.80 -7.48 6.69
C ALA A 485 -14.67 -8.35 7.28
N TYR A 486 -14.54 -8.42 8.61
CA TYR A 486 -13.34 -9.00 9.23
C TYR A 486 -13.61 -10.10 10.26
N PHE A 487 -14.81 -10.21 10.85
CA PHE A 487 -15.11 -11.10 11.97
C PHE A 487 -16.26 -12.07 11.73
N GLU A 488 -16.93 -11.99 10.58
CA GLU A 488 -18.05 -12.89 10.27
C GLU A 488 -17.58 -14.32 9.99
N ARG A 489 -16.44 -14.45 9.29
CA ARG A 489 -15.91 -15.75 8.88
C ARG A 489 -15.39 -16.58 10.06
N PHE A 490 -14.64 -15.93 10.95
CA PHE A 490 -14.10 -16.54 12.18
C PHE A 490 -14.42 -15.61 13.35
N PRO A 491 -15.44 -15.92 14.16
CA PRO A 491 -15.87 -15.06 15.26
C PRO A 491 -14.74 -14.72 16.22
N GLY A 492 -14.52 -13.43 16.46
CA GLY A 492 -13.47 -12.92 17.34
C GLY A 492 -12.04 -12.95 16.77
N VAL A 493 -11.86 -13.33 15.50
CA VAL A 493 -10.57 -13.39 14.81
C VAL A 493 -10.62 -12.55 13.53
N TRP A 494 -9.62 -11.71 13.31
CA TRP A 494 -9.52 -10.91 12.10
C TRP A 494 -9.20 -11.79 10.89
N ALA A 495 -10.12 -11.92 9.96
CA ALA A 495 -9.90 -12.56 8.67
C ALA A 495 -9.56 -11.51 7.62
N HIS A 496 -8.34 -11.56 7.04
CA HIS A 496 -7.86 -10.51 6.16
C HIS A 496 -8.34 -10.64 4.71
N GLY A 497 -8.71 -11.85 4.32
CA GLY A 497 -9.11 -12.14 2.95
C GLY A 497 -7.93 -12.39 2.00
N ASP A 498 -6.77 -12.77 2.53
CA ASP A 498 -5.62 -13.28 1.77
C ASP A 498 -5.45 -14.78 2.00
N PHE A 499 -5.13 -15.51 0.93
CA PHE A 499 -4.81 -16.93 0.95
C PHE A 499 -3.30 -17.10 0.99
N ALA A 500 -2.77 -17.66 2.07
CA ALA A 500 -1.35 -17.63 2.37
C ALA A 500 -0.87 -18.92 3.04
N GLU A 501 0.44 -19.03 3.21
CA GLU A 501 1.13 -20.11 3.90
C GLU A 501 2.25 -19.52 4.78
N ILE A 502 2.37 -19.97 6.02
CA ILE A 502 3.55 -19.76 6.85
C ILE A 502 4.52 -20.90 6.62
N THR A 503 5.77 -20.56 6.25
CA THR A 503 6.80 -21.55 5.97
C THR A 503 7.47 -22.05 7.27
N ARG A 504 8.17 -23.20 7.20
CA ARG A 504 8.96 -23.72 8.32
C ARG A 504 10.06 -22.77 8.82
N HIS A 505 10.40 -21.76 8.00
CA HIS A 505 11.42 -20.77 8.34
C HIS A 505 10.83 -19.53 9.04
N GLY A 506 9.52 -19.51 9.33
CA GLY A 506 8.83 -18.36 9.91
C GLY A 506 8.54 -17.25 8.91
N GLY A 507 8.84 -17.46 7.63
CA GLY A 507 8.44 -16.58 6.53
C GLY A 507 7.01 -16.85 6.05
N MET A 508 6.57 -16.10 5.04
CA MET A 508 5.23 -16.23 4.48
C MET A 508 5.26 -16.29 2.95
N ILE A 509 4.33 -17.03 2.38
CA ILE A 509 4.06 -17.03 0.93
C ILE A 509 2.60 -16.62 0.72
N ILE A 510 2.37 -15.58 -0.09
CA ILE A 510 1.00 -15.17 -0.46
C ILE A 510 0.61 -15.88 -1.77
N HIS A 511 -0.53 -16.53 -1.76
CA HIS A 511 -1.09 -17.28 -2.89
C HIS A 511 -2.19 -16.51 -3.64
N GLY A 512 -2.62 -15.37 -3.12
CA GLY A 512 -3.62 -14.48 -3.70
C GLY A 512 -4.71 -14.07 -2.71
N ARG A 513 -5.78 -13.49 -3.23
CA ARG A 513 -6.95 -13.11 -2.44
C ARG A 513 -7.83 -14.35 -2.17
N SER A 514 -8.37 -14.47 -0.96
CA SER A 514 -9.24 -15.58 -0.58
C SER A 514 -10.58 -15.60 -1.35
N ASP A 515 -11.09 -14.42 -1.72
CA ASP A 515 -12.29 -14.26 -2.52
C ASP A 515 -12.08 -14.56 -4.01
N ALA A 516 -10.82 -14.53 -4.47
CA ALA A 516 -10.40 -14.91 -5.83
C ALA A 516 -9.84 -16.34 -5.92
N VAL A 517 -9.84 -17.09 -4.82
CA VAL A 517 -9.39 -18.49 -4.80
C VAL A 517 -10.27 -19.33 -5.71
N LEU A 518 -9.63 -20.10 -6.58
CA LEU A 518 -10.27 -21.07 -7.46
C LEU A 518 -10.63 -22.34 -6.67
N ASN A 519 -11.72 -23.00 -7.03
CA ASN A 519 -12.14 -24.21 -6.32
C ASN A 519 -12.57 -25.34 -7.26
N PRO A 520 -11.72 -25.78 -8.20
CA PRO A 520 -12.06 -26.85 -9.12
C PRO A 520 -12.11 -28.20 -8.39
N GLY A 521 -13.25 -28.88 -8.49
CA GLY A 521 -13.47 -30.18 -7.82
C GLY A 521 -13.26 -30.14 -6.32
N GLY A 522 -13.62 -29.03 -5.66
CA GLY A 522 -13.54 -28.84 -4.21
C GLY A 522 -12.14 -28.55 -3.65
N VAL A 523 -11.13 -28.35 -4.51
CA VAL A 523 -9.75 -28.03 -4.07
C VAL A 523 -9.47 -26.54 -4.24
N ARG A 524 -9.14 -25.87 -3.16
CA ARG A 524 -8.79 -24.43 -3.16
C ARG A 524 -7.41 -24.21 -3.75
N ILE A 525 -7.33 -23.32 -4.77
CA ILE A 525 -6.13 -22.97 -5.52
C ILE A 525 -5.97 -21.46 -5.53
N GLY A 526 -4.83 -20.96 -5.07
CA GLY A 526 -4.48 -19.55 -5.19
C GLY A 526 -4.15 -19.16 -6.62
N THR A 527 -4.72 -18.06 -7.11
CA THR A 527 -4.46 -17.58 -8.48
C THR A 527 -2.98 -17.31 -8.75
N ALA A 528 -2.25 -16.82 -7.76
CA ALA A 528 -0.80 -16.57 -7.85
C ALA A 528 0.01 -17.86 -8.08
N GLU A 529 -0.50 -19.03 -7.71
CA GLU A 529 0.16 -20.32 -7.99
C GLU A 529 0.22 -20.59 -9.49
N ILE A 530 -0.81 -20.17 -10.23
CA ILE A 530 -0.85 -20.27 -11.69
C ILE A 530 0.03 -19.20 -12.32
N TYR A 531 -0.07 -17.93 -11.89
CA TYR A 531 0.70 -16.83 -12.46
C TYR A 531 2.19 -17.07 -12.39
N ARG A 532 2.71 -17.56 -11.27
CA ARG A 532 4.13 -17.92 -11.07
C ARG A 532 4.67 -18.92 -12.07
N GLN A 533 3.83 -19.74 -12.67
CA GLN A 533 4.26 -20.73 -13.67
C GLN A 533 4.17 -20.18 -15.09
N VAL A 534 3.08 -19.48 -15.39
CA VAL A 534 2.76 -18.98 -16.72
C VAL A 534 3.67 -17.82 -17.10
N GLU A 535 3.90 -16.91 -16.18
CA GLU A 535 4.70 -15.69 -16.40
C GLU A 535 6.22 -15.95 -16.49
N LYS A 536 6.69 -17.18 -16.26
CA LYS A 536 8.06 -17.62 -16.58
C LYS A 536 8.28 -17.84 -18.07
N LEU A 537 7.21 -17.98 -18.84
CA LEU A 537 7.32 -18.22 -20.28
C LEU A 537 7.61 -16.90 -20.99
N ASP A 538 8.64 -16.90 -21.84
CA ASP A 538 9.05 -15.71 -22.59
C ASP A 538 7.95 -15.16 -23.49
N GLU A 539 7.03 -16.00 -23.94
CA GLU A 539 5.91 -15.65 -24.80
C GLU A 539 4.82 -14.87 -24.06
N VAL A 540 4.74 -14.99 -22.71
CA VAL A 540 3.67 -14.40 -21.90
C VAL A 540 4.13 -13.12 -21.20
N VAL A 541 3.39 -12.05 -21.40
CA VAL A 541 3.64 -10.76 -20.74
C VAL A 541 3.02 -10.73 -19.35
N GLU A 542 1.74 -11.06 -19.26
CA GLU A 542 0.98 -11.14 -18.01
C GLU A 542 -0.19 -12.11 -18.15
N SER A 543 -0.76 -12.52 -17.01
CA SER A 543 -1.86 -13.49 -16.99
C SER A 543 -2.86 -13.17 -15.88
N ILE A 544 -4.12 -13.62 -16.08
CA ILE A 544 -5.18 -13.59 -15.07
C ILE A 544 -5.97 -14.89 -15.12
N ALA A 545 -6.20 -15.49 -13.95
CA ALA A 545 -7.00 -16.72 -13.82
C ALA A 545 -8.28 -16.46 -13.05
N ILE A 546 -9.36 -17.03 -13.51
CA ILE A 546 -10.66 -17.00 -12.85
C ILE A 546 -11.28 -18.39 -12.77
N GLY A 547 -12.16 -18.58 -11.79
CA GLY A 547 -13.06 -19.70 -11.74
C GLY A 547 -14.34 -19.38 -12.52
N GLN A 548 -14.63 -20.13 -13.57
CA GLN A 548 -15.91 -20.07 -14.27
C GLN A 548 -16.81 -21.21 -13.76
N ASN A 549 -18.05 -20.86 -13.34
CA ASN A 549 -19.05 -21.88 -13.02
C ASN A 549 -19.40 -22.67 -14.28
N TRP A 550 -19.23 -23.98 -14.23
CA TRP A 550 -19.43 -24.86 -15.38
C TRP A 550 -19.79 -26.26 -14.94
N ASP A 551 -20.93 -26.78 -15.46
CA ASP A 551 -21.38 -28.17 -15.25
C ASP A 551 -21.39 -28.59 -13.76
N ASP A 552 -22.07 -27.77 -12.91
CA ASP A 552 -22.18 -27.93 -11.45
C ASP A 552 -20.85 -27.91 -10.69
N ASP A 553 -19.74 -27.47 -11.33
CA ASP A 553 -18.42 -27.30 -10.72
C ASP A 553 -17.79 -25.96 -11.16
N VAL A 554 -16.53 -25.74 -10.81
CA VAL A 554 -15.72 -24.59 -11.23
C VAL A 554 -14.61 -25.05 -12.14
N ARG A 555 -14.56 -24.53 -13.36
CA ARG A 555 -13.39 -24.73 -14.23
C ARG A 555 -12.45 -23.53 -14.18
N VAL A 556 -11.16 -23.81 -14.23
CA VAL A 556 -10.12 -22.77 -14.30
C VAL A 556 -10.05 -22.23 -15.72
N VAL A 557 -10.21 -20.92 -15.87
CA VAL A 557 -9.99 -20.20 -17.12
C VAL A 557 -8.80 -19.27 -16.93
N LEU A 558 -7.82 -19.38 -17.84
CA LEU A 558 -6.62 -18.54 -17.87
C LEU A 558 -6.66 -17.62 -19.08
N PHE A 559 -6.54 -16.33 -18.82
CA PHE A 559 -6.31 -15.33 -19.87
C PHE A 559 -4.85 -14.93 -19.87
N VAL A 560 -4.28 -14.75 -21.05
CA VAL A 560 -2.87 -14.39 -21.24
C VAL A 560 -2.72 -13.21 -22.18
N VAL A 561 -1.85 -12.28 -21.81
CA VAL A 561 -1.34 -11.25 -22.73
C VAL A 561 -0.02 -11.75 -23.29
N LEU A 562 0.07 -11.85 -24.59
CA LEU A 562 1.24 -12.37 -25.29
C LEU A 562 2.14 -11.24 -25.78
N ARG A 563 3.43 -11.56 -25.98
CA ARG A 563 4.36 -10.61 -26.60
C ARG A 563 3.93 -10.29 -28.04
N PRO A 564 4.24 -9.09 -28.55
CA PRO A 564 3.96 -8.73 -29.94
C PRO A 564 4.54 -9.77 -30.91
N GLY A 565 3.70 -10.23 -31.85
CA GLY A 565 4.09 -11.24 -32.85
C GLY A 565 3.97 -12.69 -32.41
N VAL A 566 3.60 -12.96 -31.16
CA VAL A 566 3.32 -14.31 -30.65
C VAL A 566 1.83 -14.60 -30.77
N ALA A 567 1.46 -15.77 -31.29
CA ALA A 567 0.09 -16.27 -31.37
C ALA A 567 -0.15 -17.36 -30.33
N LEU A 568 -1.37 -17.43 -29.77
CA LEU A 568 -1.77 -18.52 -28.88
C LEU A 568 -2.18 -19.75 -29.73
N ASP A 569 -1.22 -20.47 -30.23
CA ASP A 569 -1.44 -21.70 -30.93
C ASP A 569 -1.52 -22.92 -30.00
N ASP A 570 -1.82 -24.10 -30.55
CA ASP A 570 -1.92 -25.36 -29.80
C ASP A 570 -0.61 -25.71 -29.09
N ALA A 571 0.54 -25.37 -29.71
CA ALA A 571 1.85 -25.66 -29.15
C ALA A 571 2.12 -24.82 -27.88
N LEU A 572 1.80 -23.53 -27.92
CA LEU A 572 1.94 -22.64 -26.78
C LEU A 572 0.94 -23.00 -25.67
N GLN A 573 -0.31 -23.33 -26.02
CA GLN A 573 -1.29 -23.80 -25.03
C GLN A 573 -0.82 -25.10 -24.36
N ALA A 574 -0.29 -26.04 -25.11
CA ALA A 574 0.28 -27.30 -24.57
C ALA A 574 1.50 -27.03 -23.68
N LYS A 575 2.37 -26.06 -24.05
CA LYS A 575 3.52 -25.60 -23.26
C LYS A 575 3.06 -25.01 -21.91
N ILE A 576 2.07 -24.11 -21.93
CA ILE A 576 1.49 -23.51 -20.72
C ILE A 576 0.93 -24.60 -19.80
N ARG A 577 0.07 -25.49 -20.32
CA ARG A 577 -0.50 -26.59 -19.52
C ARG A 577 0.57 -27.53 -18.96
N LYS A 578 1.62 -27.82 -19.73
CA LYS A 578 2.75 -28.66 -19.30
C LYS A 578 3.53 -28.02 -18.14
N VAL A 579 3.84 -26.72 -18.25
CA VAL A 579 4.59 -25.99 -17.20
C VAL A 579 3.78 -25.93 -15.92
N ILE A 580 2.49 -25.62 -15.98
CA ILE A 580 1.62 -25.62 -14.81
C ILE A 580 1.54 -27.01 -14.19
N ARG A 581 1.31 -28.07 -14.98
CA ARG A 581 1.22 -29.44 -14.50
C ARG A 581 2.50 -29.94 -13.84
N ALA A 582 3.66 -29.54 -14.39
CA ALA A 582 4.96 -29.98 -13.87
C ALA A 582 5.36 -29.29 -12.56
N ASN A 583 4.90 -28.06 -12.31
CA ASN A 583 5.34 -27.24 -11.18
C ASN A 583 4.22 -26.94 -10.16
N ALA A 584 3.00 -27.36 -10.42
CA ALA A 584 1.85 -27.31 -9.53
C ALA A 584 1.13 -28.67 -9.55
N THR A 585 -0.19 -28.72 -9.55
CA THR A 585 -0.94 -29.97 -9.63
C THR A 585 -1.79 -30.03 -10.90
N PRO A 586 -2.29 -31.21 -11.30
CA PRO A 586 -3.21 -31.32 -12.42
C PRO A 586 -4.46 -30.43 -12.31
N ARG A 587 -4.88 -30.08 -11.10
CA ARG A 587 -6.05 -29.23 -10.84
C ARG A 587 -5.81 -27.74 -11.12
N HIS A 588 -4.56 -27.30 -11.16
CA HIS A 588 -4.17 -25.94 -11.56
C HIS A 588 -4.19 -25.75 -13.07
N VAL A 589 -4.23 -26.86 -13.84
CA VAL A 589 -4.19 -26.80 -15.30
C VAL A 589 -5.49 -26.19 -15.83
N PRO A 590 -5.45 -25.04 -16.54
CA PRO A 590 -6.66 -24.39 -17.01
C PRO A 590 -7.38 -25.25 -18.07
N ALA A 591 -8.69 -25.33 -17.95
CA ALA A 591 -9.57 -25.95 -18.95
C ALA A 591 -9.55 -25.13 -20.25
N LYS A 592 -9.57 -23.79 -20.11
CA LYS A 592 -9.51 -22.85 -21.24
C LYS A 592 -8.34 -21.89 -21.04
N ILE A 593 -7.63 -21.61 -22.15
CA ILE A 593 -6.58 -20.59 -22.23
C ILE A 593 -6.96 -19.65 -23.36
N ILE A 594 -7.02 -18.36 -23.09
CA ILE A 594 -7.52 -17.35 -24.03
C ILE A 594 -6.55 -16.19 -24.09
N ALA A 595 -6.18 -15.75 -25.29
CA ALA A 595 -5.35 -14.56 -25.46
C ALA A 595 -6.21 -13.29 -25.41
N VAL A 596 -5.78 -12.30 -24.65
CA VAL A 596 -6.41 -10.98 -24.55
C VAL A 596 -5.37 -9.89 -24.80
N PRO A 597 -5.79 -8.70 -25.31
CA PRO A 597 -4.85 -7.60 -25.57
C PRO A 597 -4.25 -7.02 -24.28
N GLU A 598 -5.01 -6.96 -23.20
CA GLU A 598 -4.62 -6.40 -21.92
C GLU A 598 -5.45 -6.97 -20.76
N ILE A 599 -4.93 -6.85 -19.55
CA ILE A 599 -5.59 -7.28 -18.31
C ILE A 599 -6.03 -6.04 -17.53
N PRO A 600 -7.28 -5.99 -17.03
CA PRO A 600 -7.76 -4.88 -16.21
C PRO A 600 -7.04 -4.84 -14.87
N ARG A 601 -6.67 -3.62 -14.44
CA ARG A 601 -5.96 -3.39 -13.19
C ARG A 601 -6.52 -2.17 -12.47
N THR A 602 -6.41 -2.18 -11.16
CA THR A 602 -6.65 -0.96 -10.38
C THR A 602 -5.60 0.10 -10.70
N ILE A 603 -5.89 1.36 -10.37
CA ILE A 603 -4.94 2.48 -10.49
C ILE A 603 -3.61 2.17 -9.74
N SER A 604 -3.67 1.45 -8.63
CA SER A 604 -2.49 0.96 -7.91
C SER A 604 -1.81 -0.27 -8.54
N GLY A 605 -2.26 -0.72 -9.71
CA GLY A 605 -1.66 -1.83 -10.47
C GLY A 605 -2.08 -3.24 -10.03
N LYS A 606 -3.04 -3.39 -9.11
CA LYS A 606 -3.54 -4.69 -8.67
C LYS A 606 -4.41 -5.36 -9.72
N ILE A 607 -4.27 -6.68 -9.89
CA ILE A 607 -5.16 -7.52 -10.72
C ILE A 607 -6.56 -7.55 -10.09
N VAL A 608 -7.59 -7.64 -10.92
CA VAL A 608 -9.01 -7.58 -10.50
C VAL A 608 -9.77 -8.82 -10.97
N GLU A 609 -9.38 -9.98 -10.48
CA GLU A 609 -9.94 -11.29 -10.85
C GLU A 609 -11.46 -11.33 -10.73
N LEU A 610 -12.02 -10.75 -9.65
CA LEU A 610 -13.46 -10.73 -9.43
C LEU A 610 -14.22 -9.90 -10.46
N ALA A 611 -13.64 -8.78 -10.91
CA ALA A 611 -14.24 -7.97 -11.96
C ALA A 611 -14.29 -8.75 -13.30
N VAL A 612 -13.18 -9.44 -13.63
CA VAL A 612 -13.13 -10.30 -14.84
C VAL A 612 -14.10 -11.46 -14.70
N ARG A 613 -14.17 -12.12 -13.54
CA ARG A 613 -15.14 -13.19 -13.28
C ARG A 613 -16.58 -12.70 -13.46
N SER A 614 -16.92 -11.53 -12.93
CA SER A 614 -18.27 -10.96 -13.09
C SER A 614 -18.60 -10.74 -14.56
N VAL A 615 -17.68 -10.15 -15.34
CA VAL A 615 -17.88 -9.94 -16.80
C VAL A 615 -18.11 -11.26 -17.53
N VAL A 616 -17.30 -12.28 -17.24
CA VAL A 616 -17.43 -13.62 -17.87
C VAL A 616 -18.78 -14.26 -17.55
N HIS A 617 -19.34 -13.99 -16.38
CA HIS A 617 -20.66 -14.51 -15.97
C HIS A 617 -21.84 -13.58 -16.37
N GLY A 618 -21.57 -12.47 -17.09
CA GLY A 618 -22.61 -11.51 -17.46
C GLY A 618 -23.17 -10.68 -16.30
N GLU A 619 -22.44 -10.63 -15.19
CA GLU A 619 -22.79 -9.84 -14.02
C GLU A 619 -22.27 -8.40 -14.14
N PRO A 620 -22.97 -7.41 -13.60
CA PRO A 620 -22.52 -6.02 -13.64
C PRO A 620 -21.25 -5.82 -12.78
N VAL A 621 -20.23 -5.20 -13.36
CA VAL A 621 -19.04 -4.77 -12.62
C VAL A 621 -19.31 -3.39 -12.02
N LYS A 622 -19.14 -3.28 -10.71
CA LYS A 622 -19.22 -2.03 -9.97
C LYS A 622 -17.80 -1.46 -9.81
N ASN A 623 -17.67 -0.13 -9.63
CA ASN A 623 -16.37 0.56 -9.42
C ASN A 623 -15.38 0.47 -10.59
N THR A 624 -15.83 0.50 -11.81
CA THR A 624 -14.95 0.56 -12.99
C THR A 624 -14.01 1.76 -12.99
N ASP A 625 -14.39 2.86 -12.33
CA ASP A 625 -13.59 4.08 -12.19
C ASP A 625 -12.34 3.92 -11.30
N ALA A 626 -12.28 2.83 -10.52
CA ALA A 626 -11.07 2.45 -9.77
C ALA A 626 -10.03 1.71 -10.63
N LEU A 627 -10.36 1.42 -11.90
CA LEU A 627 -9.48 0.75 -12.83
C LEU A 627 -8.65 1.77 -13.61
N ALA A 628 -7.38 1.45 -13.79
CA ALA A 628 -6.48 2.22 -14.66
C ALA A 628 -6.87 2.08 -16.14
N ASN A 629 -7.47 0.95 -16.51
CA ASN A 629 -7.88 0.61 -17.88
C ASN A 629 -9.24 -0.09 -17.89
N PRO A 630 -10.35 0.62 -17.56
CA PRO A 630 -11.68 0.00 -17.48
C PRO A 630 -12.14 -0.60 -18.80
N ASP A 631 -11.72 -0.04 -19.94
CA ASP A 631 -12.01 -0.57 -21.27
C ASP A 631 -11.49 -1.99 -21.51
N ALA A 632 -10.47 -2.40 -20.76
CA ALA A 632 -9.94 -3.77 -20.84
C ALA A 632 -10.99 -4.83 -20.50
N LEU A 633 -11.97 -4.51 -19.65
CA LEU A 633 -13.03 -5.44 -19.26
C LEU A 633 -13.85 -5.95 -20.46
N ARG A 634 -14.00 -5.18 -21.51
CA ARG A 634 -14.73 -5.58 -22.71
C ARG A 634 -14.14 -6.82 -23.42
N HIS A 635 -12.83 -7.06 -23.23
CA HIS A 635 -12.14 -8.21 -23.83
C HIS A 635 -12.53 -9.54 -23.18
N PHE A 636 -13.22 -9.50 -22.05
CA PHE A 636 -13.67 -10.67 -21.30
C PHE A 636 -15.18 -10.92 -21.43
N ALA A 637 -15.89 -10.06 -22.13
CA ALA A 637 -17.33 -10.20 -22.36
C ALA A 637 -17.61 -11.09 -23.57
N ASP A 638 -18.66 -11.91 -23.45
CA ASP A 638 -19.24 -12.71 -24.55
C ASP A 638 -18.26 -13.58 -25.35
N ILE A 639 -17.23 -14.11 -24.69
CA ILE A 639 -16.23 -14.96 -25.33
C ILE A 639 -16.85 -16.31 -25.73
N ALA A 640 -16.81 -16.61 -27.03
CA ALA A 640 -17.46 -17.79 -27.60
C ALA A 640 -16.88 -19.09 -27.03
N GLU A 641 -15.55 -19.19 -26.85
CA GLU A 641 -14.82 -20.34 -26.33
C GLU A 641 -15.21 -20.68 -24.87
N LEU A 642 -15.78 -19.73 -24.13
CA LEU A 642 -16.26 -19.93 -22.76
C LEU A 642 -17.69 -20.45 -22.69
N LYS A 643 -18.42 -20.48 -23.82
CA LYS A 643 -19.77 -21.03 -23.94
C LYS A 643 -19.75 -22.51 -24.36
N GLU A 644 -18.58 -23.05 -24.63
CA GLU A 644 -18.36 -24.44 -25.06
C GLU A 644 -17.63 -25.25 -23.97
N ALA A 645 -17.82 -26.59 -24.02
CA ALA A 645 -17.19 -27.52 -23.08
C ALA A 645 -15.66 -27.55 -23.18
#